data_551d48d5edec559552083b53cb01a507
#
_entry.id   551d48d5edec559552083b53cb01a507
#
_cell.length_a   1.000
_cell.length_b   1.000
_cell.length_c   1.000
_cell.angle_alpha   90.00
_cell.angle_beta   90.00
_cell.angle_gamma   90.00
#
_symmetry.space_group_name_H-M   'P 1'
#
loop_
_entity.id
_entity.type
_entity.pdbx_description
1 polymer ?
#
loop_
_entity_poly.entity_id
_entity_poly.type
_entity_poly.pdbx_seq_one_letter_code
_entity_poly.pdbx_strand_id
1 'polypeptide(L)'
;MNNVRFTSGQYIGKICWQSLQTSKYRANISICLQVKAHSIVKSSIFFSTNIGRQVHNFMCGIVGYIGNQKASLIILNGLKLLEYRGYDSAGIVTIENNVLDISKKAGKVKHLEKMLDHNRLTSTIGIGHTRWATHGEPNDINAHPHTDFHGKIALVHNGIIENYSVLTKKLIKDGYTFTSETDSEVLAVFIGSIYNQGKDLETAVRLALNEVEGTFGICVICSDNPDLVIAARRGSPLVVGIGDDEFIVASDASAIIQHTRQVIYLSDNEMAVISRNGITTKTIDNVITNEQIEEIDFDLDAIEKGGYSHFMLKEIYEQPSTFRDALRGRLLTEEGNVKLGGLNSVTKELRQAKRIIILACGTSWHSGLVGEYMIERLAQIPVEVEYASEFRYRTPIIYPDDIIIAISQSGETADTLAAIKEARLKGATVLGIVNVVGSSIARETHAGVYSHAGPEIGVASTKAFTSQLAVLSLLALHLGRMNKVSSIEGKRIAEALDAIPSKIEEILKQESTIKQIAEEYQDARNFLYLGRGYNFPVALEGALKLKEISYIHAEGYPAAEMKHGPIALVDENMPVVFIATKDDIYDKVISNIQEVRARKGKVIAIATEGDTNIESVANHVIYIPNTLPMLTPILAAIPLQLLAYHIAVLRGCDVDKPRNLAKSVTVE
;
A
#
# COMPACT_ATOMS: atom_id res chain seq x y z
N MET A 1 -50.42 14.44 -23.16
CA MET A 1 -49.45 13.54 -23.81
C MET A 1 -48.69 14.32 -24.85
N ASN A 2 -47.57 14.88 -24.56
CA ASN A 2 -46.55 15.33 -25.53
C ASN A 2 -45.25 15.57 -24.75
N ASN A 3 -44.29 14.74 -25.04
CA ASN A 3 -42.91 14.85 -24.56
C ASN A 3 -42.25 16.12 -25.12
N VAL A 4 -41.83 17.03 -24.26
CA VAL A 4 -40.93 18.12 -24.62
C VAL A 4 -39.65 17.94 -23.83
N ARG A 5 -38.60 17.46 -24.51
CA ARG A 5 -37.20 17.54 -24.02
C ARG A 5 -36.73 18.97 -24.20
N PHE A 6 -36.45 19.67 -23.13
CA PHE A 6 -35.72 20.94 -23.16
C PHE A 6 -34.22 20.66 -23.06
N THR A 7 -33.46 21.01 -24.09
CA THR A 7 -32.00 21.06 -24.03
C THR A 7 -31.57 22.45 -23.62
N SER A 8 -30.62 22.55 -22.70
CA SER A 8 -30.11 23.79 -22.09
C SER A 8 -29.56 24.86 -23.04
N GLY A 9 -29.51 24.61 -24.34
CA GLY A 9 -29.07 25.55 -25.36
C GLY A 9 -30.09 26.59 -25.80
N GLN A 10 -31.40 26.37 -25.57
CA GLN A 10 -32.43 27.29 -26.02
C GLN A 10 -32.71 28.47 -25.08
N TYR A 11 -32.34 28.39 -23.82
CA TYR A 11 -32.57 29.47 -22.85
C TYR A 11 -31.53 30.61 -22.96
N ILE A 12 -30.31 30.33 -23.35
CA ILE A 12 -29.25 31.35 -23.50
C ILE A 12 -29.51 32.21 -24.77
N GLY A 13 -30.06 31.62 -25.80
CA GLY A 13 -30.39 32.34 -27.05
C GLY A 13 -31.54 33.38 -26.89
N LYS A 14 -32.52 33.14 -26.02
CA LYS A 14 -33.66 34.06 -25.81
C LYS A 14 -33.33 35.28 -24.93
N ILE A 15 -32.40 35.14 -23.98
CA ILE A 15 -32.00 36.26 -23.12
C ILE A 15 -31.06 37.23 -23.86
N CYS A 16 -30.25 36.76 -24.79
CA CYS A 16 -29.41 37.62 -25.65
C CYS A 16 -30.19 38.43 -26.68
N TRP A 17 -31.39 38.01 -27.09
CA TRP A 17 -32.12 38.70 -28.13
C TRP A 17 -32.92 39.91 -27.64
N GLN A 18 -33.30 39.93 -26.35
CA GLN A 18 -34.04 41.06 -25.76
C GLN A 18 -33.14 42.23 -25.32
N SER A 19 -31.85 42.02 -25.14
CA SER A 19 -30.90 43.07 -24.70
C SER A 19 -30.17 43.81 -25.83
N LEU A 20 -30.43 43.46 -27.10
CA LEU A 20 -29.74 44.01 -28.27
C LEU A 20 -30.47 45.14 -28.98
N GLN A 21 -31.56 45.68 -28.41
CA GLN A 21 -32.35 46.75 -29.05
C GLN A 21 -32.03 48.18 -28.57
N THR A 22 -30.99 48.42 -27.76
CA THR A 22 -30.55 49.76 -27.41
C THR A 22 -29.14 50.06 -27.85
N SER A 23 -29.03 51.04 -28.72
CA SER A 23 -27.86 51.33 -29.60
C SER A 23 -26.64 51.98 -28.93
N LYS A 24 -26.36 51.81 -27.65
CA LYS A 24 -25.21 52.45 -26.99
C LYS A 24 -24.14 51.50 -26.36
N TYR A 25 -24.34 50.18 -26.47
CA TYR A 25 -23.42 49.23 -25.85
C TYR A 25 -22.81 48.19 -26.81
N ARG A 26 -22.87 48.37 -28.12
CA ARG A 26 -22.39 47.41 -29.12
C ARG A 26 -20.87 47.19 -29.11
N ALA A 27 -20.05 48.16 -28.73
CA ALA A 27 -18.59 48.07 -28.81
C ALA A 27 -17.97 47.27 -27.66
N ASN A 28 -18.52 47.37 -26.44
CA ASN A 28 -17.95 46.72 -25.25
C ASN A 28 -18.36 45.24 -25.10
N ILE A 29 -19.48 44.84 -25.71
CA ILE A 29 -19.93 43.43 -25.64
C ILE A 29 -19.18 42.53 -26.62
N SER A 30 -18.79 43.06 -27.79
CA SER A 30 -17.94 42.28 -28.75
C SER A 30 -16.57 41.96 -28.21
N ILE A 31 -15.92 42.89 -27.47
CA ILE A 31 -14.60 42.66 -26.89
C ILE A 31 -14.67 41.67 -25.71
N CYS A 32 -15.73 41.76 -24.91
CA CYS A 32 -15.94 40.85 -23.78
C CYS A 32 -16.28 39.41 -24.20
N LEU A 33 -17.02 39.24 -25.30
CA LEU A 33 -17.36 37.92 -25.86
C LEU A 33 -16.16 37.29 -26.59
N GLN A 34 -15.31 38.06 -27.26
CA GLN A 34 -14.06 37.52 -27.86
C GLN A 34 -13.03 37.10 -26.81
N VAL A 35 -12.88 37.84 -25.70
CA VAL A 35 -11.97 37.47 -24.62
C VAL A 35 -12.48 36.23 -23.86
N LYS A 36 -13.77 36.09 -23.61
CA LYS A 36 -14.34 34.89 -23.00
C LYS A 36 -14.35 33.68 -23.94
N ALA A 37 -14.59 33.85 -25.23
CA ALA A 37 -14.50 32.77 -26.20
C ALA A 37 -13.05 32.28 -26.36
N HIS A 38 -12.07 33.16 -26.36
CA HIS A 38 -10.64 32.78 -26.39
C HIS A 38 -10.18 32.06 -25.11
N SER A 39 -10.69 32.46 -23.95
CA SER A 39 -10.38 31.82 -22.68
C SER A 39 -11.02 30.42 -22.58
N ILE A 40 -12.28 30.27 -23.03
CA ILE A 40 -12.98 28.98 -23.02
C ILE A 40 -12.36 27.99 -24.03
N VAL A 41 -11.96 28.46 -25.22
CA VAL A 41 -11.31 27.60 -26.21
C VAL A 41 -9.90 27.21 -25.77
N LYS A 42 -9.14 28.10 -25.12
CA LYS A 42 -7.85 27.70 -24.52
C LYS A 42 -8.00 26.75 -23.34
N SER A 43 -9.00 26.92 -22.50
CA SER A 43 -9.28 25.98 -21.40
C SER A 43 -9.76 24.62 -21.93
N SER A 44 -10.59 24.59 -22.98
CA SER A 44 -11.05 23.33 -23.57
C SER A 44 -9.94 22.56 -24.33
N ILE A 45 -8.94 23.26 -24.89
CA ILE A 45 -7.80 22.62 -25.54
C ILE A 45 -6.79 22.10 -24.50
N PHE A 46 -6.68 22.74 -23.32
CA PHE A 46 -5.84 22.22 -22.23
C PHE A 46 -6.48 21.03 -21.48
N PHE A 47 -7.83 20.90 -21.48
CA PHE A 47 -8.52 19.75 -20.88
C PHE A 47 -8.60 18.53 -21.79
N SER A 48 -8.32 18.63 -23.08
CA SER A 48 -8.44 17.49 -24.00
C SER A 48 -7.13 16.73 -24.28
N THR A 49 -6.02 17.15 -23.69
CA THR A 49 -4.71 16.45 -23.84
C THR A 49 -4.24 15.68 -22.62
N ASN A 50 -5.04 15.67 -21.52
CA ASN A 50 -4.76 14.89 -20.30
C ASN A 50 -5.82 13.83 -19.99
N ILE A 51 -6.51 13.29 -21.00
CA ILE A 51 -7.28 12.06 -20.85
C ILE A 51 -6.43 10.89 -21.31
N GLY A 52 -5.90 10.18 -20.36
CA GLY A 52 -5.48 8.81 -20.59
C GLY A 52 -4.02 8.52 -20.43
N ARG A 53 -3.66 8.23 -19.24
CA ARG A 53 -2.91 7.00 -18.88
C ARG A 53 -3.02 6.89 -17.36
N GLN A 54 -3.91 6.02 -16.88
CA GLN A 54 -3.79 5.48 -15.54
C GLN A 54 -2.46 4.73 -15.50
N VAL A 55 -1.45 5.35 -14.93
CA VAL A 55 -0.18 4.70 -14.63
C VAL A 55 -0.39 3.98 -13.31
N HIS A 56 -0.56 2.67 -13.38
CA HIS A 56 -0.53 1.81 -12.20
C HIS A 56 0.90 1.77 -11.69
N ASN A 57 1.12 2.24 -10.48
CA ASN A 57 2.44 2.38 -9.88
C ASN A 57 2.72 1.24 -8.90
N PHE A 58 3.75 0.45 -9.18
CA PHE A 58 4.17 -0.72 -8.42
C PHE A 58 5.62 -0.56 -7.93
N MET A 59 5.98 -1.25 -6.83
CA MET A 59 7.31 -1.12 -6.23
C MET A 59 8.32 -2.06 -6.84
N CYS A 60 9.50 -1.54 -7.13
CA CYS A 60 10.70 -2.27 -7.50
C CYS A 60 11.58 -2.53 -6.26
N GLY A 61 12.52 -3.49 -6.34
CA GLY A 61 13.49 -3.78 -5.29
C GLY A 61 14.87 -3.27 -5.67
N ILE A 62 15.49 -2.44 -4.83
CA ILE A 62 16.91 -2.01 -4.96
C ILE A 62 17.74 -2.74 -3.92
N VAL A 63 18.93 -3.21 -4.33
CA VAL A 63 20.00 -3.66 -3.45
C VAL A 63 21.32 -3.11 -3.97
N GLY A 64 22.07 -2.41 -3.13
CA GLY A 64 23.45 -1.99 -3.36
C GLY A 64 24.37 -2.58 -2.30
N TYR A 65 25.60 -2.84 -2.64
CA TYR A 65 26.60 -3.41 -1.74
C TYR A 65 27.97 -2.81 -1.98
N ILE A 66 28.66 -2.50 -0.89
CA ILE A 66 30.10 -2.23 -0.85
C ILE A 66 30.67 -2.83 0.43
N GLY A 67 31.69 -3.67 0.32
CA GLY A 67 32.26 -4.35 1.49
C GLY A 67 33.40 -5.31 1.12
N ASN A 68 33.52 -6.41 1.87
CA ASN A 68 34.59 -7.39 1.73
C ASN A 68 34.16 -8.71 1.07
N GLN A 69 32.84 -8.88 0.85
CA GLN A 69 32.27 -10.08 0.24
C GLN A 69 32.03 -9.90 -1.25
N LYS A 70 31.73 -10.99 -1.97
CA LYS A 70 31.33 -10.91 -3.38
C LYS A 70 29.97 -10.19 -3.52
N ALA A 71 29.97 -9.00 -4.09
CA ALA A 71 28.78 -8.17 -4.25
C ALA A 71 27.65 -8.90 -5.00
N SER A 72 27.99 -9.68 -6.04
CA SER A 72 27.00 -10.41 -6.83
C SER A 72 26.15 -11.39 -6.01
N LEU A 73 26.74 -12.05 -4.99
CA LEU A 73 26.03 -12.99 -4.11
C LEU A 73 25.12 -12.26 -3.13
N ILE A 74 25.62 -11.21 -2.48
CA ILE A 74 24.87 -10.39 -1.53
C ILE A 74 23.67 -9.75 -2.23
N ILE A 75 23.90 -9.12 -3.36
CA ILE A 75 22.86 -8.46 -4.15
C ILE A 75 21.81 -9.48 -4.62
N LEU A 76 22.22 -10.62 -5.17
CA LEU A 76 21.31 -11.66 -5.63
C LEU A 76 20.40 -12.17 -4.50
N ASN A 77 20.95 -12.42 -3.31
CA ASN A 77 20.19 -12.85 -2.15
C ASN A 77 19.21 -11.77 -1.69
N GLY A 78 19.66 -10.51 -1.61
CA GLY A 78 18.79 -9.39 -1.29
C GLY A 78 17.65 -9.22 -2.31
N LEU A 79 17.93 -9.35 -3.63
CA LEU A 79 16.90 -9.29 -4.67
C LEU A 79 15.88 -10.43 -4.56
N LYS A 80 16.29 -11.64 -4.14
CA LYS A 80 15.36 -12.75 -3.87
C LYS A 80 14.39 -12.39 -2.74
N LEU A 81 14.89 -11.75 -1.68
CA LEU A 81 14.07 -11.28 -0.55
C LEU A 81 13.13 -10.14 -0.97
N LEU A 82 13.51 -9.31 -1.95
CA LEU A 82 12.70 -8.21 -2.47
C LEU A 82 11.80 -8.59 -3.67
N GLU A 83 11.84 -9.84 -4.14
CA GLU A 83 11.08 -10.25 -5.34
C GLU A 83 9.56 -10.07 -5.19
N TYR A 84 9.03 -10.02 -3.95
CA TYR A 84 7.63 -9.71 -3.69
C TYR A 84 7.23 -8.27 -4.06
N ARG A 85 8.21 -7.38 -4.24
CA ARG A 85 8.03 -5.98 -4.66
C ARG A 85 7.98 -5.81 -6.17
N GLY A 86 8.67 -6.66 -6.94
CA GLY A 86 8.69 -6.62 -8.39
C GLY A 86 9.36 -7.87 -8.97
N TYR A 87 8.85 -8.40 -10.06
CA TYR A 87 9.32 -9.67 -10.65
C TYR A 87 9.23 -9.73 -12.19
N ASP A 88 9.03 -8.59 -12.85
CA ASP A 88 8.92 -8.51 -14.32
C ASP A 88 10.28 -8.60 -15.00
N SER A 89 11.31 -8.10 -14.34
CA SER A 89 12.71 -8.27 -14.75
C SER A 89 13.63 -8.06 -13.56
N ALA A 90 14.85 -8.58 -13.65
CA ALA A 90 15.89 -8.38 -12.65
C ALA A 90 17.24 -8.14 -13.33
N GLY A 91 18.15 -7.44 -12.63
CA GLY A 91 19.51 -7.28 -13.11
C GLY A 91 20.46 -6.82 -12.01
N ILE A 92 21.73 -7.05 -12.29
CA ILE A 92 22.86 -6.73 -11.42
C ILE A 92 23.95 -6.07 -12.27
N VAL A 93 24.68 -5.15 -11.68
CA VAL A 93 25.94 -4.64 -12.19
C VAL A 93 26.98 -4.64 -11.08
N THR A 94 28.18 -5.09 -11.43
CA THR A 94 29.38 -5.03 -10.57
C THR A 94 30.50 -4.29 -11.30
N ILE A 95 31.52 -3.83 -10.58
CA ILE A 95 32.69 -3.20 -11.18
C ILE A 95 33.84 -4.22 -11.18
N GLU A 96 34.12 -4.83 -12.32
CA GLU A 96 35.22 -5.78 -12.51
C GLU A 96 36.36 -5.09 -13.26
N ASN A 97 37.54 -4.97 -12.64
CA ASN A 97 38.72 -4.33 -13.27
C ASN A 97 38.44 -2.93 -13.85
N ASN A 98 37.72 -2.09 -13.11
CA ASN A 98 37.28 -0.74 -13.50
C ASN A 98 36.37 -0.71 -14.73
N VAL A 99 35.63 -1.80 -15.00
CA VAL A 99 34.62 -1.88 -16.05
C VAL A 99 33.29 -2.36 -15.44
N LEU A 100 32.19 -1.81 -15.92
CA LEU A 100 30.85 -2.26 -15.50
C LEU A 100 30.55 -3.62 -16.13
N ASP A 101 30.34 -4.65 -15.33
CA ASP A 101 29.83 -5.96 -15.76
C ASP A 101 28.33 -6.04 -15.43
N ILE A 102 27.51 -6.03 -16.47
CA ILE A 102 26.04 -5.91 -16.37
C ILE A 102 25.41 -7.21 -16.81
N SER A 103 24.54 -7.75 -15.96
CA SER A 103 23.68 -8.89 -16.28
C SER A 103 22.24 -8.55 -15.94
N LYS A 104 21.33 -8.64 -16.92
CA LYS A 104 19.92 -8.35 -16.73
C LYS A 104 19.02 -9.28 -17.55
N LYS A 105 17.84 -9.62 -16.97
CA LYS A 105 16.93 -10.61 -17.56
C LYS A 105 15.47 -10.31 -17.24
N ALA A 106 14.61 -10.42 -18.24
CA ALA A 106 13.17 -10.42 -18.07
C ALA A 106 12.71 -11.65 -17.25
N GLY A 107 11.74 -11.45 -16.36
CA GLY A 107 11.18 -12.46 -15.46
C GLY A 107 11.82 -12.49 -14.07
N LYS A 108 11.52 -13.53 -13.31
CA LYS A 108 11.90 -13.70 -11.88
C LYS A 108 13.43 -13.75 -11.69
N VAL A 109 13.89 -13.37 -10.49
CA VAL A 109 15.32 -13.35 -10.08
C VAL A 109 16.04 -14.68 -10.37
N LYS A 110 15.35 -15.81 -10.27
CA LYS A 110 15.91 -17.13 -10.63
C LYS A 110 16.37 -17.24 -12.10
N HIS A 111 15.83 -16.43 -13.02
CA HIS A 111 16.26 -16.41 -14.42
C HIS A 111 17.58 -15.66 -14.56
N LEU A 112 17.74 -14.56 -13.82
CA LEU A 112 19.01 -13.84 -13.71
C LEU A 112 20.08 -14.73 -13.08
N GLU A 113 19.78 -15.40 -11.96
CA GLU A 113 20.71 -16.30 -11.24
C GLU A 113 21.33 -17.37 -12.16
N LYS A 114 20.53 -17.97 -13.06
CA LYS A 114 21.01 -18.97 -14.02
C LYS A 114 21.99 -18.42 -15.05
N MET A 115 22.00 -17.10 -15.27
CA MET A 115 22.91 -16.44 -16.24
C MET A 115 24.24 -16.03 -15.60
N LEU A 116 24.25 -15.84 -14.25
CA LEU A 116 25.41 -15.32 -13.56
C LEU A 116 26.54 -16.36 -13.47
N ASP A 117 27.72 -15.98 -13.93
CA ASP A 117 28.95 -16.73 -13.66
C ASP A 117 29.61 -16.20 -12.40
N HIS A 118 29.27 -16.80 -11.25
CA HIS A 118 29.78 -16.41 -9.95
C HIS A 118 31.30 -16.58 -9.80
N ASN A 119 31.96 -17.32 -10.69
CA ASN A 119 33.42 -17.45 -10.68
C ASN A 119 34.09 -16.23 -11.33
N ARG A 120 33.40 -15.63 -12.34
CA ARG A 120 33.88 -14.44 -13.03
C ARG A 120 33.59 -13.15 -12.22
N LEU A 121 32.47 -13.09 -11.53
CA LEU A 121 32.06 -11.93 -10.73
C LEU A 121 32.75 -11.97 -9.36
N THR A 122 33.83 -11.23 -9.22
CA THR A 122 34.68 -11.19 -8.02
C THR A 122 34.61 -9.88 -7.25
N SER A 123 34.02 -8.87 -7.84
CA SER A 123 33.86 -7.53 -7.27
C SER A 123 33.19 -7.53 -5.92
N THR A 124 33.61 -6.61 -5.09
CA THR A 124 33.06 -6.35 -3.76
C THR A 124 32.20 -5.08 -3.72
N ILE A 125 31.88 -4.52 -4.89
CA ILE A 125 30.96 -3.42 -5.08
C ILE A 125 30.00 -3.74 -6.23
N GLY A 126 28.73 -3.37 -6.06
CA GLY A 126 27.71 -3.51 -7.09
C GLY A 126 26.36 -3.00 -6.67
N ILE A 127 25.44 -2.97 -7.64
CA ILE A 127 24.03 -2.62 -7.42
C ILE A 127 23.15 -3.57 -8.23
N GLY A 128 21.94 -3.80 -7.75
CA GLY A 128 20.96 -4.65 -8.43
C GLY A 128 19.52 -4.20 -8.20
N HIS A 129 18.65 -4.77 -9.02
CA HIS A 129 17.27 -4.32 -9.08
C HIS A 129 16.32 -5.46 -9.47
N THR A 130 15.13 -5.48 -8.86
CA THR A 130 13.96 -6.19 -9.38
C THR A 130 12.94 -5.16 -9.83
N ARG A 131 12.48 -5.29 -11.08
CA ARG A 131 11.62 -4.30 -11.71
C ARG A 131 10.17 -4.76 -11.74
N TRP A 132 9.29 -3.80 -11.48
CA TRP A 132 7.92 -3.80 -11.94
C TRP A 132 7.78 -2.71 -13.01
N ALA A 133 7.34 -3.08 -14.21
CA ALA A 133 7.36 -2.18 -15.35
C ALA A 133 6.32 -1.05 -15.23
N THR A 134 6.79 0.19 -15.17
CA THR A 134 5.98 1.42 -15.23
C THR A 134 6.09 2.09 -16.60
N HIS A 135 7.30 2.17 -17.17
CA HIS A 135 7.60 2.73 -18.48
C HIS A 135 8.34 1.69 -19.33
N GLY A 136 7.84 1.42 -20.52
CA GLY A 136 8.37 0.40 -21.44
C GLY A 136 8.01 -1.04 -21.03
N GLU A 137 7.93 -1.93 -22.01
CA GLU A 137 7.60 -3.34 -21.84
C GLU A 137 8.61 -4.08 -20.95
N PRO A 138 8.20 -5.14 -20.19
CA PRO A 138 9.11 -5.97 -19.44
C PRO A 138 9.96 -6.85 -20.36
N ASN A 139 11.13 -6.35 -20.73
CA ASN A 139 12.14 -7.02 -21.57
C ASN A 139 13.55 -6.80 -21.02
N ASP A 140 14.55 -7.46 -21.62
CA ASP A 140 15.93 -7.38 -21.16
C ASP A 140 16.53 -5.97 -21.36
N ILE A 141 16.05 -5.18 -22.34
CA ILE A 141 16.53 -3.82 -22.64
C ILE A 141 16.05 -2.83 -21.59
N ASN A 142 14.77 -2.89 -21.25
CA ASN A 142 14.12 -2.01 -20.28
C ASN A 142 14.37 -2.43 -18.81
N ALA A 143 15.03 -3.59 -18.59
CA ALA A 143 15.44 -4.00 -17.26
C ALA A 143 16.56 -3.11 -16.69
N HIS A 144 16.57 -2.86 -15.39
CA HIS A 144 17.68 -2.20 -14.69
C HIS A 144 18.82 -3.19 -14.45
N PRO A 145 20.07 -2.70 -14.28
CA PRO A 145 20.52 -1.31 -14.26
C PRO A 145 20.53 -0.65 -15.65
N HIS A 146 20.48 0.70 -15.65
CA HIS A 146 20.74 1.52 -16.82
C HIS A 146 22.10 2.20 -16.68
N THR A 147 22.72 2.56 -17.82
CA THR A 147 24.02 3.22 -17.84
C THR A 147 23.94 4.61 -18.45
N ASP A 148 24.95 5.43 -18.17
CA ASP A 148 25.20 6.63 -18.93
C ASP A 148 25.63 6.30 -20.37
N PHE A 149 25.67 7.31 -21.21
CA PHE A 149 26.01 7.17 -22.63
C PHE A 149 27.40 6.56 -22.88
N HIS A 150 28.36 6.78 -22.00
CA HIS A 150 29.73 6.28 -22.10
C HIS A 150 29.96 4.93 -21.40
N GLY A 151 28.97 4.39 -20.73
CA GLY A 151 29.07 3.11 -20.00
C GLY A 151 29.97 3.17 -18.75
N LYS A 152 30.14 4.34 -18.15
CA LYS A 152 30.96 4.55 -16.96
C LYS A 152 30.15 4.55 -15.66
N ILE A 153 28.92 5.04 -15.73
CA ILE A 153 28.00 5.15 -14.60
C ILE A 153 26.89 4.14 -14.78
N ALA A 154 26.55 3.40 -13.71
CA ALA A 154 25.39 2.55 -13.66
C ALA A 154 24.44 3.01 -12.56
N LEU A 155 23.14 2.93 -12.86
CA LEU A 155 22.05 3.40 -11.99
C LEU A 155 20.93 2.37 -11.92
N VAL A 156 20.40 2.17 -10.71
CA VAL A 156 19.09 1.54 -10.47
C VAL A 156 18.15 2.56 -9.87
N HIS A 157 16.86 2.49 -10.21
CA HIS A 157 15.88 3.51 -9.87
C HIS A 157 14.52 2.91 -9.55
N ASN A 158 13.95 3.33 -8.43
CA ASN A 158 12.56 3.17 -8.04
C ASN A 158 11.88 4.54 -8.08
N GLY A 159 10.75 4.66 -8.73
CA GLY A 159 10.03 5.94 -8.83
C GLY A 159 9.67 6.30 -10.26
N ILE A 160 9.31 7.56 -10.46
CA ILE A 160 8.97 8.13 -11.78
C ILE A 160 9.59 9.51 -11.90
N ILE A 161 10.31 9.74 -12.99
CA ILE A 161 10.83 11.04 -13.37
C ILE A 161 9.79 11.74 -14.26
N GLU A 162 8.97 12.59 -13.66
CA GLU A 162 7.82 13.20 -14.36
C GLU A 162 8.25 14.10 -15.55
N ASN A 163 9.35 14.82 -15.40
CA ASN A 163 9.88 15.68 -16.43
C ASN A 163 10.85 14.98 -17.40
N TYR A 164 10.89 13.62 -17.41
CA TYR A 164 11.82 12.85 -18.26
C TYR A 164 11.74 13.23 -19.75
N SER A 165 10.55 13.53 -20.25
CA SER A 165 10.36 13.89 -21.67
C SER A 165 11.03 15.23 -22.04
N VAL A 166 11.14 16.16 -21.10
CA VAL A 166 11.84 17.44 -21.28
C VAL A 166 13.34 17.20 -21.26
N LEU A 167 13.82 16.39 -20.29
CA LEU A 167 15.23 16.00 -20.20
C LEU A 167 15.69 15.24 -21.44
N THR A 168 14.90 14.28 -21.94
CA THR A 168 15.18 13.52 -23.17
C THR A 168 15.38 14.45 -24.36
N LYS A 169 14.48 15.42 -24.57
CA LYS A 169 14.59 16.38 -25.70
C LYS A 169 15.86 17.24 -25.60
N LYS A 170 16.24 17.66 -24.40
CA LYS A 170 17.47 18.40 -24.14
C LYS A 170 18.70 17.54 -24.49
N LEU A 171 18.75 16.33 -23.94
CA LEU A 171 19.87 15.40 -24.14
C LEU A 171 20.04 14.99 -25.63
N ILE A 172 18.94 14.72 -26.35
CA ILE A 172 18.98 14.45 -27.79
C ILE A 172 19.58 15.64 -28.58
N LYS A 173 19.21 16.88 -28.22
CA LYS A 173 19.76 18.09 -28.82
C LYS A 173 21.26 18.21 -28.54
N ASP A 174 21.74 17.71 -27.41
CA ASP A 174 23.13 17.72 -26.99
C ASP A 174 23.92 16.51 -27.59
N GLY A 175 23.26 15.65 -28.42
CA GLY A 175 23.88 14.55 -29.16
C GLY A 175 23.80 13.18 -28.46
N TYR A 176 23.08 13.03 -27.35
CA TYR A 176 22.89 11.74 -26.67
C TYR A 176 21.80 10.91 -27.34
N THR A 177 21.92 9.59 -27.27
CA THR A 177 20.93 8.61 -27.75
C THR A 177 20.51 7.67 -26.65
N PHE A 178 19.34 7.06 -26.78
CA PHE A 178 18.74 6.17 -25.79
C PHE A 178 18.47 4.80 -26.41
N THR A 179 18.59 3.75 -25.62
CA THR A 179 18.37 2.35 -26.04
C THR A 179 17.08 1.77 -25.44
N SER A 180 16.65 2.24 -24.29
CA SER A 180 15.43 1.81 -23.62
C SER A 180 14.31 2.85 -23.69
N GLU A 181 13.12 2.45 -23.29
CA GLU A 181 11.94 3.32 -23.18
C GLU A 181 11.76 3.87 -21.76
N THR A 182 12.77 3.74 -20.87
CA THR A 182 12.64 4.05 -19.47
C THR A 182 13.09 5.47 -19.14
N ASP A 183 12.40 6.11 -18.22
CA ASP A 183 12.80 7.37 -17.57
C ASP A 183 14.11 7.23 -16.79
N SER A 184 14.41 6.03 -16.32
CA SER A 184 15.63 5.68 -15.58
C SER A 184 16.90 5.76 -16.43
N GLU A 185 16.85 5.35 -17.72
CA GLU A 185 17.96 5.57 -18.64
C GLU A 185 18.19 7.06 -18.89
N VAL A 186 17.10 7.84 -19.00
CA VAL A 186 17.20 9.30 -19.14
C VAL A 186 17.93 9.93 -17.95
N LEU A 187 17.62 9.48 -16.73
CA LEU A 187 18.31 9.93 -15.53
C LEU A 187 19.79 9.52 -15.53
N ALA A 188 20.12 8.27 -15.91
CA ALA A 188 21.50 7.80 -15.99
C ALA A 188 22.34 8.62 -16.99
N VAL A 189 21.79 8.86 -18.18
CA VAL A 189 22.43 9.67 -19.23
C VAL A 189 22.56 11.14 -18.77
N PHE A 190 21.57 11.67 -18.06
CA PHE A 190 21.62 13.04 -17.56
C PHE A 190 22.71 13.21 -16.48
N ILE A 191 22.82 12.28 -15.52
CA ILE A 191 23.93 12.26 -14.55
C ILE A 191 25.28 12.19 -15.29
N GLY A 192 25.42 11.28 -16.26
CA GLY A 192 26.63 11.12 -17.07
C GLY A 192 27.00 12.39 -17.83
N SER A 193 26.01 13.12 -18.36
CA SER A 193 26.24 14.38 -19.08
C SER A 193 26.87 15.47 -18.19
N ILE A 194 26.47 15.50 -16.90
CA ILE A 194 27.05 16.42 -15.91
C ILE A 194 28.45 15.95 -15.46
N TYR A 195 28.59 14.64 -15.23
CA TYR A 195 29.87 14.03 -14.84
C TYR A 195 30.96 14.30 -15.90
N ASN A 196 30.64 14.17 -17.18
CA ASN A 196 31.56 14.42 -18.31
C ASN A 196 31.97 15.89 -18.45
N GLN A 197 31.34 16.81 -17.72
CA GLN A 197 31.79 18.22 -17.63
C GLN A 197 32.90 18.41 -16.57
N GLY A 198 33.47 17.32 -16.04
CA GLY A 198 34.58 17.34 -15.06
C GLY A 198 34.12 17.50 -13.61
N LYS A 199 32.86 17.17 -13.31
CA LYS A 199 32.35 17.08 -11.93
C LYS A 199 32.68 15.70 -11.35
N ASP A 200 32.87 15.62 -10.02
CA ASP A 200 32.88 14.33 -9.34
C ASP A 200 31.48 13.67 -9.35
N LEU A 201 31.42 12.35 -9.05
CA LEU A 201 30.19 11.59 -9.12
C LEU A 201 29.09 12.13 -8.17
N GLU A 202 29.48 12.47 -6.93
CA GLU A 202 28.57 13.01 -5.94
C GLU A 202 27.92 14.31 -6.43
N THR A 203 28.73 15.24 -6.92
CA THR A 203 28.25 16.52 -7.45
C THR A 203 27.37 16.32 -8.69
N ALA A 204 27.73 15.40 -9.59
CA ALA A 204 26.95 15.11 -10.79
C ALA A 204 25.56 14.56 -10.44
N VAL A 205 25.48 13.58 -9.51
CA VAL A 205 24.20 13.03 -9.03
C VAL A 205 23.37 14.13 -8.38
N ARG A 206 23.95 14.88 -7.47
CA ARG A 206 23.25 15.95 -6.73
C ARG A 206 22.68 17.02 -7.67
N LEU A 207 23.45 17.50 -8.61
CA LEU A 207 22.99 18.50 -9.59
C LEU A 207 21.88 17.95 -10.50
N ALA A 208 21.98 16.69 -10.90
CA ALA A 208 20.94 16.04 -11.69
C ALA A 208 19.62 15.94 -10.90
N LEU A 209 19.68 15.54 -9.64
CA LEU A 209 18.49 15.37 -8.79
C LEU A 209 17.79 16.69 -8.44
N ASN A 210 18.49 17.80 -8.47
CA ASN A 210 17.88 19.14 -8.30
C ASN A 210 17.04 19.57 -9.51
N GLU A 211 17.34 19.06 -10.71
CA GLU A 211 16.59 19.35 -11.94
C GLU A 211 15.45 18.35 -12.19
N VAL A 212 15.39 17.26 -11.42
CA VAL A 212 14.40 16.19 -11.57
C VAL A 212 13.12 16.55 -10.82
N GLU A 213 11.99 16.41 -11.51
CA GLU A 213 10.65 16.44 -10.94
C GLU A 213 10.11 15.01 -10.80
N GLY A 214 9.38 14.73 -9.73
CA GLY A 214 8.81 13.41 -9.44
C GLY A 214 9.48 12.69 -8.28
N THR A 215 9.34 11.36 -8.24
CA THR A 215 9.82 10.51 -7.14
C THR A 215 11.02 9.68 -7.57
N PHE A 216 11.96 9.47 -6.65
CA PHE A 216 13.10 8.59 -6.88
C PHE A 216 13.61 7.94 -5.60
N GLY A 217 14.04 6.68 -5.73
CA GLY A 217 15.00 6.01 -4.86
C GLY A 217 16.06 5.45 -5.78
N ILE A 218 17.29 5.93 -5.70
CA ILE A 218 18.36 5.55 -6.62
C ILE A 218 19.57 5.00 -5.90
N CYS A 219 20.28 4.10 -6.59
CA CYS A 219 21.61 3.68 -6.23
C CYS A 219 22.51 3.78 -7.47
N VAL A 220 23.66 4.42 -7.34
CA VAL A 220 24.57 4.78 -8.44
C VAL A 220 25.98 4.34 -8.11
N ILE A 221 26.68 3.73 -9.09
CA ILE A 221 28.11 3.41 -9.04
C ILE A 221 28.80 3.90 -10.31
N CYS A 222 30.11 4.11 -10.24
CA CYS A 222 30.92 4.59 -11.37
C CYS A 222 32.22 3.78 -11.49
N SER A 223 32.53 3.31 -12.69
CA SER A 223 33.76 2.53 -12.96
C SER A 223 35.05 3.32 -12.71
N ASP A 224 35.02 4.65 -12.86
CA ASP A 224 36.15 5.53 -12.55
C ASP A 224 36.34 5.71 -11.03
N ASN A 225 35.35 5.32 -10.19
CA ASN A 225 35.31 5.45 -8.73
C ASN A 225 34.82 4.15 -8.07
N PRO A 226 35.60 3.05 -8.15
CA PRO A 226 35.15 1.72 -7.76
C PRO A 226 34.94 1.51 -6.25
N ASP A 227 35.22 2.50 -5.43
CA ASP A 227 35.06 2.46 -3.96
C ASP A 227 33.94 3.40 -3.47
N LEU A 228 33.02 3.79 -4.37
CA LEU A 228 31.98 4.75 -4.05
C LEU A 228 30.59 4.28 -4.53
N VAL A 229 29.61 4.28 -3.61
CA VAL A 229 28.19 4.09 -3.88
C VAL A 229 27.46 5.37 -3.48
N ILE A 230 26.63 5.90 -4.36
CA ILE A 230 25.73 7.01 -4.05
C ILE A 230 24.30 6.49 -3.97
N ALA A 231 23.61 6.76 -2.86
CA ALA A 231 22.21 6.45 -2.69
C ALA A 231 21.43 7.75 -2.42
N ALA A 232 20.26 7.94 -3.01
CA ALA A 232 19.44 9.12 -2.77
C ALA A 232 17.95 8.81 -2.90
N ARG A 233 17.12 9.55 -2.16
CA ARG A 233 15.67 9.34 -2.23
C ARG A 233 14.84 10.64 -2.24
N ARG A 234 13.67 10.53 -2.87
CA ARG A 234 12.51 11.43 -2.77
C ARG A 234 11.26 10.60 -3.07
N GLY A 235 10.39 10.41 -2.08
CA GLY A 235 9.14 9.66 -2.24
C GLY A 235 9.26 8.14 -2.26
N SER A 236 10.33 7.55 -2.81
CA SER A 236 10.56 6.10 -2.82
C SER A 236 11.48 5.67 -1.65
N PRO A 237 11.13 4.63 -0.86
CA PRO A 237 11.91 4.26 0.32
C PRO A 237 13.31 3.77 -0.04
N LEU A 238 14.29 4.15 0.80
CA LEU A 238 15.66 3.67 0.73
C LEU A 238 16.29 3.67 2.12
N VAL A 239 17.00 2.61 2.44
CA VAL A 239 17.64 2.37 3.74
C VAL A 239 19.06 1.89 3.53
N VAL A 240 19.97 2.30 4.41
CA VAL A 240 21.38 1.89 4.39
C VAL A 240 21.68 1.10 5.65
N GLY A 241 22.08 -0.16 5.51
CA GLY A 241 22.57 -1.02 6.58
C GLY A 241 24.06 -0.77 6.83
N ILE A 242 24.44 -0.73 8.10
CA ILE A 242 25.83 -0.55 8.58
C ILE A 242 26.27 -1.88 9.17
N GLY A 243 27.09 -2.63 8.43
CA GLY A 243 27.66 -3.89 8.88
C GLY A 243 29.13 -3.74 9.29
N ASP A 244 29.77 -4.86 9.64
CA ASP A 244 31.20 -4.93 9.96
C ASP A 244 32.01 -4.84 8.66
N ASP A 245 32.62 -3.68 8.40
CA ASP A 245 33.37 -3.36 7.18
C ASP A 245 32.56 -3.51 5.89
N GLU A 246 31.24 -3.34 5.97
CA GLU A 246 30.35 -3.39 4.80
C GLU A 246 29.14 -2.46 4.95
N PHE A 247 28.64 -1.99 3.81
CA PHE A 247 27.39 -1.22 3.73
C PHE A 247 26.46 -1.82 2.68
N ILE A 248 25.19 -1.87 3.02
CA ILE A 248 24.14 -2.43 2.16
C ILE A 248 23.04 -1.38 1.97
N VAL A 249 22.80 -0.97 0.74
CA VAL A 249 21.67 -0.11 0.38
C VAL A 249 20.51 -0.99 -0.04
N ALA A 250 19.32 -0.76 0.49
CA ALA A 250 18.14 -1.49 0.04
C ALA A 250 16.88 -0.63 0.08
N SER A 251 15.90 -0.98 -0.73
CA SER A 251 14.57 -0.37 -0.69
C SER A 251 13.69 -0.91 0.45
N ASP A 252 14.16 -1.95 1.18
CA ASP A 252 13.47 -2.53 2.31
C ASP A 252 14.47 -3.22 3.25
N ALA A 253 14.28 -3.11 4.56
CA ALA A 253 15.16 -3.66 5.57
C ALA A 253 15.24 -5.20 5.55
N SER A 254 14.26 -5.90 4.95
CA SER A 254 14.29 -7.35 4.79
C SER A 254 15.49 -7.86 4.00
N ALA A 255 16.05 -7.07 3.09
CA ALA A 255 17.26 -7.41 2.35
C ALA A 255 18.55 -7.18 3.15
N ILE A 256 18.47 -6.48 4.28
CA ILE A 256 19.62 -6.06 5.10
C ILE A 256 19.79 -6.93 6.34
N ILE A 257 18.69 -7.40 6.93
CA ILE A 257 18.66 -8.06 8.27
C ILE A 257 19.61 -9.25 8.40
N GLN A 258 19.94 -9.94 7.29
CA GLN A 258 20.90 -11.06 7.30
C GLN A 258 22.33 -10.61 7.57
N HIS A 259 22.65 -9.33 7.41
CA HIS A 259 23.98 -8.76 7.51
C HIS A 259 24.15 -7.86 8.73
N THR A 260 23.14 -7.03 8.99
CA THR A 260 23.16 -6.11 10.13
C THR A 260 21.74 -5.71 10.55
N ARG A 261 21.60 -5.35 11.84
CA ARG A 261 20.39 -4.72 12.37
C ARG A 261 20.47 -3.19 12.41
N GLN A 262 21.69 -2.62 12.28
CA GLN A 262 21.88 -1.18 12.32
C GLN A 262 21.62 -0.58 10.94
N VAL A 263 20.68 0.36 10.88
CA VAL A 263 20.24 0.99 9.63
C VAL A 263 20.04 2.50 9.75
N ILE A 264 20.19 3.18 8.62
CA ILE A 264 19.83 4.58 8.44
C ILE A 264 18.71 4.63 7.40
N TYR A 265 17.52 5.10 7.80
CA TYR A 265 16.44 5.40 6.87
C TYR A 265 16.63 6.79 6.29
N LEU A 266 16.93 6.88 4.99
CA LEU A 266 17.09 8.18 4.35
C LEU A 266 15.76 8.95 4.35
N SER A 267 15.85 10.26 4.55
CA SER A 267 14.71 11.18 4.45
C SER A 267 14.50 11.66 3.00
N ASP A 268 13.35 12.28 2.70
CA ASP A 268 13.12 12.84 1.37
C ASP A 268 14.11 13.96 1.06
N ASN A 269 14.65 13.95 -0.16
CA ASN A 269 15.73 14.83 -0.62
C ASN A 269 17.07 14.61 0.12
N GLU A 270 17.26 13.44 0.69
CA GLU A 270 18.51 13.05 1.32
C GLU A 270 19.31 12.11 0.42
N MET A 271 20.62 12.25 0.48
CA MET A 271 21.61 11.47 -0.25
C MET A 271 22.65 10.91 0.72
N ALA A 272 22.99 9.63 0.58
CA ALA A 272 24.10 8.99 1.25
C ALA A 272 25.27 8.78 0.28
N VAL A 273 26.44 9.22 0.69
CA VAL A 273 27.73 8.99 0.04
C VAL A 273 28.45 7.90 0.83
N ILE A 274 28.58 6.74 0.24
CA ILE A 274 29.01 5.51 0.92
C ILE A 274 30.33 5.05 0.31
N SER A 275 31.33 4.93 1.15
CA SER A 275 32.65 4.37 0.79
C SER A 275 33.01 3.24 1.75
N ARG A 276 34.09 2.51 1.47
CA ARG A 276 34.62 1.51 2.41
C ARG A 276 35.00 2.10 3.78
N ASN A 277 35.31 3.41 3.82
CA ASN A 277 35.79 4.08 5.02
C ASN A 277 34.64 4.68 5.85
N GLY A 278 33.41 4.66 5.37
CA GLY A 278 32.27 5.20 6.08
C GLY A 278 31.17 5.76 5.16
N ILE A 279 30.14 6.26 5.80
CA ILE A 279 28.98 6.89 5.18
C ILE A 279 28.92 8.36 5.57
N THR A 280 28.42 9.20 4.69
CA THR A 280 28.05 10.59 4.98
C THR A 280 26.69 10.86 4.37
N THR A 281 25.77 11.37 5.17
CA THR A 281 24.44 11.79 4.69
C THR A 281 24.36 13.29 4.52
N LYS A 282 23.66 13.75 3.49
CA LYS A 282 23.42 15.15 3.18
C LYS A 282 22.15 15.32 2.36
N THR A 283 21.59 16.52 2.39
CA THR A 283 20.50 16.86 1.48
C THR A 283 21.02 17.07 0.05
N ILE A 284 20.12 16.97 -0.95
CA ILE A 284 20.44 17.32 -2.35
C ILE A 284 20.89 18.79 -2.51
N ASP A 285 20.59 19.67 -1.52
CA ASP A 285 21.10 21.04 -1.43
C ASP A 285 22.49 21.13 -0.80
N ASN A 286 23.14 19.99 -0.56
CA ASN A 286 24.49 19.88 0.00
C ASN A 286 24.63 20.30 1.48
N VAL A 287 23.56 20.14 2.26
CA VAL A 287 23.60 20.35 3.72
C VAL A 287 23.84 19.00 4.39
N ILE A 288 24.92 18.86 5.17
CA ILE A 288 25.21 17.64 5.92
C ILE A 288 24.09 17.40 6.95
N THR A 289 23.57 16.18 6.98
CA THR A 289 22.55 15.74 7.94
C THR A 289 23.19 14.90 9.05
N ASN A 290 22.52 14.84 10.21
CA ASN A 290 22.93 13.96 11.29
C ASN A 290 22.35 12.57 11.05
N GLU A 291 23.20 11.58 10.92
CA GLU A 291 22.83 10.19 10.77
C GLU A 291 22.10 9.69 12.02
N GLN A 292 20.85 9.24 11.83
CA GLN A 292 20.11 8.56 12.90
C GLN A 292 20.15 7.06 12.63
N ILE A 293 21.00 6.37 13.42
CA ILE A 293 21.07 4.90 13.36
C ILE A 293 19.92 4.33 14.16
N GLU A 294 19.10 3.51 13.49
CA GLU A 294 17.97 2.77 14.05
C GLU A 294 18.28 1.27 14.04
N GLU A 295 17.58 0.50 14.87
CA GLU A 295 17.70 -0.95 14.91
C GLU A 295 16.47 -1.61 14.28
N ILE A 296 16.69 -2.60 13.39
CA ILE A 296 15.61 -3.40 12.81
C ILE A 296 14.97 -4.25 13.93
N ASP A 297 13.67 -4.12 14.12
CA ASP A 297 12.89 -4.66 15.23
C ASP A 297 12.30 -6.08 14.99
N PHE A 298 12.62 -6.73 13.88
CA PHE A 298 12.15 -8.08 13.56
C PHE A 298 13.33 -9.07 13.34
N ASP A 299 13.04 -10.37 13.49
CA ASP A 299 14.02 -11.44 13.33
C ASP A 299 14.01 -12.05 11.92
N LEU A 300 15.10 -12.74 11.56
CA LEU A 300 15.25 -13.41 10.27
C LEU A 300 14.16 -14.44 10.02
N ASP A 301 13.77 -15.22 11.05
CA ASP A 301 12.72 -16.22 10.95
C ASP A 301 11.37 -15.63 10.50
N ALA A 302 11.15 -14.34 10.76
CA ALA A 302 9.92 -13.65 10.36
C ALA A 302 9.78 -13.52 8.83
N ILE A 303 10.88 -13.49 8.10
CA ILE A 303 10.91 -13.40 6.64
C ILE A 303 11.07 -14.75 5.92
N GLU A 304 11.06 -15.87 6.66
CA GLU A 304 11.09 -17.22 6.13
C GLU A 304 9.71 -17.89 6.21
N LYS A 305 9.47 -18.93 5.40
CA LYS A 305 8.17 -19.63 5.38
C LYS A 305 7.92 -20.50 6.62
N GLY A 306 8.93 -20.84 7.40
CA GLY A 306 8.77 -21.58 8.66
C GLY A 306 8.06 -22.94 8.52
N GLY A 307 8.25 -23.65 7.39
CA GLY A 307 7.62 -24.94 7.11
C GLY A 307 6.24 -24.86 6.41
N TYR A 308 5.65 -23.69 6.24
CA TYR A 308 4.42 -23.48 5.49
C TYR A 308 4.67 -23.52 3.98
N SER A 309 3.66 -23.95 3.20
CA SER A 309 3.74 -23.99 1.75
C SER A 309 3.89 -22.58 1.14
N HIS A 310 3.21 -21.60 1.73
CA HIS A 310 3.14 -20.23 1.26
C HIS A 310 3.28 -19.23 2.43
N PHE A 311 3.77 -18.02 2.15
CA PHE A 311 3.80 -16.94 3.13
C PHE A 311 2.40 -16.58 3.61
N MET A 312 1.43 -16.47 2.69
CA MET A 312 0.07 -16.15 3.06
C MET A 312 -0.51 -17.13 4.10
N LEU A 313 -0.27 -18.43 3.96
CA LEU A 313 -0.72 -19.40 4.94
C LEU A 313 -0.03 -19.20 6.30
N LYS A 314 1.30 -19.03 6.31
CA LYS A 314 2.06 -18.69 7.52
C LYS A 314 1.44 -17.47 8.21
N GLU A 315 1.21 -16.39 7.47
CA GLU A 315 0.69 -15.14 7.96
C GLU A 315 -0.74 -15.25 8.50
N ILE A 316 -1.57 -16.13 7.93
CA ILE A 316 -2.89 -16.47 8.48
C ILE A 316 -2.73 -17.17 9.85
N TYR A 317 -1.77 -18.09 9.99
CA TYR A 317 -1.51 -18.80 11.24
C TYR A 317 -0.77 -17.97 12.29
N GLU A 318 -0.10 -16.90 11.91
CA GLU A 318 0.53 -15.94 12.82
C GLU A 318 -0.45 -14.98 13.49
N GLN A 319 -1.70 -14.88 13.02
CA GLN A 319 -2.65 -13.90 13.52
C GLN A 319 -2.92 -13.98 15.04
N PRO A 320 -2.97 -15.15 15.69
CA PRO A 320 -3.07 -15.19 17.17
C PRO A 320 -1.92 -14.49 17.87
N SER A 321 -0.69 -14.67 17.39
CA SER A 321 0.50 -14.06 17.99
C SER A 321 0.60 -12.57 17.66
N THR A 322 0.40 -12.17 16.42
CA THR A 322 0.49 -10.75 16.02
C THR A 322 -0.63 -9.92 16.63
N PHE A 323 -1.82 -10.50 16.83
CA PHE A 323 -2.89 -9.83 17.57
C PHE A 323 -2.51 -9.63 19.03
N ARG A 324 -1.91 -10.64 19.68
CA ARG A 324 -1.39 -10.57 21.04
C ARG A 324 -0.29 -9.51 21.18
N ASP A 325 0.59 -9.40 20.17
CA ASP A 325 1.66 -8.41 20.14
C ASP A 325 1.11 -6.98 19.97
N ALA A 326 0.06 -6.79 19.18
CA ALA A 326 -0.62 -5.51 19.05
C ALA A 326 -1.25 -5.02 20.38
N LEU A 327 -1.68 -5.95 21.26
CA LEU A 327 -2.26 -5.64 22.58
C LEU A 327 -1.20 -5.49 23.69
N ARG A 328 -0.02 -6.09 23.51
CA ARG A 328 1.00 -6.22 24.56
C ARG A 328 1.43 -4.87 25.14
N GLY A 329 1.32 -4.72 26.49
CA GLY A 329 1.67 -3.50 27.21
C GLY A 329 0.74 -2.32 26.97
N ARG A 330 -0.33 -2.51 26.21
CA ARG A 330 -1.31 -1.47 25.85
C ARG A 330 -2.67 -1.72 26.47
N LEU A 331 -3.12 -2.95 26.49
CA LEU A 331 -4.41 -3.35 27.10
C LEU A 331 -4.23 -3.49 28.61
N LEU A 332 -5.00 -2.73 29.37
CA LEU A 332 -5.03 -2.73 30.85
C LEU A 332 -6.34 -3.39 31.29
N THR A 333 -6.37 -4.72 31.26
CA THR A 333 -7.60 -5.50 31.42
C THR A 333 -8.25 -5.26 32.76
N GLU A 334 -7.47 -5.21 33.85
CA GLU A 334 -8.02 -5.00 35.22
C GLU A 334 -8.64 -3.61 35.41
N GLU A 335 -8.01 -2.58 34.80
CA GLU A 335 -8.51 -1.21 34.85
C GLU A 335 -9.63 -0.95 33.83
N GLY A 336 -9.85 -1.88 32.89
CA GLY A 336 -10.75 -1.69 31.77
C GLY A 336 -10.37 -0.47 30.92
N ASN A 337 -9.07 -0.32 30.67
CA ASN A 337 -8.50 0.86 30.02
C ASN A 337 -7.41 0.48 29.03
N VAL A 338 -6.89 1.49 28.31
CA VAL A 338 -5.84 1.34 27.31
C VAL A 338 -4.75 2.39 27.50
N LYS A 339 -3.49 1.98 27.32
CA LYS A 339 -2.32 2.86 27.32
C LYS A 339 -1.72 2.90 25.91
N LEU A 340 -1.92 4.01 25.21
CA LEU A 340 -1.34 4.27 23.89
C LEU A 340 -0.29 5.39 24.01
N GLY A 341 0.93 5.02 24.41
CA GLY A 341 2.02 5.97 24.69
C GLY A 341 2.36 6.88 23.50
N GLY A 342 2.27 6.34 22.28
CA GLY A 342 2.49 7.10 21.05
C GLY A 342 1.48 8.23 20.78
N LEU A 343 0.37 8.30 21.54
CA LEU A 343 -0.64 9.36 21.42
C LEU A 343 -0.59 10.40 22.55
N ASN A 344 0.36 10.30 23.48
CA ASN A 344 0.43 11.18 24.64
C ASN A 344 0.58 12.68 24.26
N SER A 345 1.32 12.96 23.18
CA SER A 345 1.56 14.32 22.68
C SER A 345 0.30 15.01 22.15
N VAL A 346 -0.73 14.26 21.77
CA VAL A 346 -1.97 14.77 21.14
C VAL A 346 -3.23 14.49 22.00
N THR A 347 -3.04 14.20 23.29
CA THR A 347 -4.16 13.87 24.21
C THR A 347 -5.19 14.99 24.32
N LYS A 348 -4.75 16.25 24.21
CA LYS A 348 -5.63 17.42 24.24
C LYS A 348 -6.52 17.46 23.01
N GLU A 349 -5.93 17.29 21.85
CA GLU A 349 -6.59 17.29 20.55
C GLU A 349 -7.61 16.15 20.47
N LEU A 350 -7.23 14.93 20.93
CA LEU A 350 -8.13 13.78 21.01
C LEU A 350 -9.36 14.04 21.90
N ARG A 351 -9.18 14.73 23.03
CA ARG A 351 -10.31 15.09 23.92
C ARG A 351 -11.24 16.14 23.33
N GLN A 352 -10.74 16.97 22.44
CA GLN A 352 -11.47 18.07 21.80
C GLN A 352 -12.02 17.68 20.42
N ALA A 353 -11.67 16.51 19.93
CA ALA A 353 -12.07 16.03 18.61
C ALA A 353 -13.58 16.04 18.44
N LYS A 354 -14.05 16.68 17.36
CA LYS A 354 -15.46 16.73 16.99
C LYS A 354 -15.78 15.80 15.83
N ARG A 355 -14.79 15.48 15.02
CA ARG A 355 -14.87 14.54 13.91
C ARG A 355 -13.52 13.83 13.73
N ILE A 356 -13.59 12.58 13.31
CA ILE A 356 -12.43 11.80 12.89
C ILE A 356 -12.58 11.47 11.41
N ILE A 357 -11.53 11.64 10.61
CA ILE A 357 -11.49 11.19 9.22
C ILE A 357 -10.39 10.15 9.09
N ILE A 358 -10.75 8.95 8.66
CA ILE A 358 -9.81 7.85 8.43
C ILE A 358 -9.46 7.80 6.94
N LEU A 359 -8.16 7.86 6.63
CA LEU A 359 -7.63 7.86 5.27
C LEU A 359 -6.83 6.58 5.04
N ALA A 360 -7.22 5.79 4.06
CA ALA A 360 -6.55 4.53 3.76
C ALA A 360 -6.85 4.05 2.33
N CYS A 361 -6.17 2.97 1.91
CA CYS A 361 -6.38 2.27 0.65
C CYS A 361 -6.57 0.77 0.88
N GLY A 362 -7.36 0.10 0.03
CA GLY A 362 -7.53 -1.36 -0.01
C GLY A 362 -7.95 -1.96 1.34
N THR A 363 -7.26 -3.00 1.78
CA THR A 363 -7.51 -3.69 3.07
C THR A 363 -7.50 -2.75 4.27
N SER A 364 -6.58 -1.75 4.28
CA SER A 364 -6.54 -0.74 5.35
C SER A 364 -7.78 0.17 5.35
N TRP A 365 -8.37 0.45 4.19
CA TRP A 365 -9.65 1.15 4.10
C TRP A 365 -10.79 0.32 4.69
N HIS A 366 -10.83 -1.00 4.42
CA HIS A 366 -11.80 -1.90 5.06
C HIS A 366 -11.63 -1.94 6.58
N SER A 367 -10.39 -1.92 7.10
CA SER A 367 -10.17 -1.83 8.55
C SER A 367 -10.68 -0.50 9.12
N GLY A 368 -10.49 0.59 8.37
CA GLY A 368 -11.03 1.92 8.71
C GLY A 368 -12.55 1.90 8.88
N LEU A 369 -13.28 1.27 7.95
CA LEU A 369 -14.75 1.13 8.04
C LEU A 369 -15.20 0.35 9.29
N VAL A 370 -14.46 -0.67 9.72
CA VAL A 370 -14.74 -1.34 11.00
C VAL A 370 -14.46 -0.39 12.16
N GLY A 371 -13.34 0.36 12.09
CA GLY A 371 -12.96 1.36 13.08
C GLY A 371 -14.01 2.48 13.25
N GLU A 372 -14.64 2.91 12.17
CA GLU A 372 -15.76 3.86 12.17
C GLU A 372 -16.87 3.39 13.11
N TYR A 373 -17.40 2.20 12.87
CA TYR A 373 -18.44 1.63 13.74
C TYR A 373 -18.01 1.52 15.20
N MET A 374 -16.76 1.14 15.47
CA MET A 374 -16.25 0.98 16.84
C MET A 374 -16.11 2.32 17.55
N ILE A 375 -15.51 3.32 16.89
CA ILE A 375 -15.25 4.64 17.47
C ILE A 375 -16.57 5.38 17.69
N GLU A 376 -17.47 5.39 16.71
CA GLU A 376 -18.77 6.04 16.84
C GLU A 376 -19.58 5.45 18.01
N ARG A 377 -19.59 4.11 18.15
CA ARG A 377 -20.29 3.45 19.24
C ARG A 377 -19.72 3.78 20.60
N LEU A 378 -18.40 3.74 20.77
CA LEU A 378 -17.76 3.87 22.10
C LEU A 378 -17.48 5.32 22.46
N ALA A 379 -16.99 6.13 21.53
CA ALA A 379 -16.60 7.50 21.79
C ALA A 379 -17.70 8.53 21.47
N GLN A 380 -18.67 8.17 20.63
CA GLN A 380 -19.73 9.06 20.14
C GLN A 380 -19.15 10.29 19.41
N ILE A 381 -18.07 10.08 18.65
CA ILE A 381 -17.45 11.05 17.77
C ILE A 381 -17.78 10.61 16.34
N PRO A 382 -18.35 11.48 15.49
CA PRO A 382 -18.58 11.16 14.07
C PRO A 382 -17.28 10.77 13.36
N VAL A 383 -17.34 9.71 12.56
CA VAL A 383 -16.20 9.21 11.78
C VAL A 383 -16.56 9.17 10.30
N GLU A 384 -15.66 9.60 9.45
CA GLU A 384 -15.74 9.46 8.00
C GLU A 384 -14.56 8.60 7.54
N VAL A 385 -14.79 7.66 6.62
CA VAL A 385 -13.72 6.81 6.08
C VAL A 385 -13.61 7.02 4.59
N GLU A 386 -12.46 7.52 4.13
CA GLU A 386 -12.26 7.90 2.75
C GLU A 386 -11.11 7.14 2.09
N TYR A 387 -11.26 6.88 0.80
CA TYR A 387 -10.12 6.49 -0.01
C TYR A 387 -9.11 7.63 -0.07
N ALA A 388 -7.87 7.35 0.33
CA ALA A 388 -6.82 8.36 0.34
C ALA A 388 -6.57 8.94 -1.07
N SER A 389 -6.68 8.11 -2.12
CA SER A 389 -6.59 8.51 -3.53
C SER A 389 -7.63 9.57 -3.92
N GLU A 390 -8.87 9.42 -3.45
CA GLU A 390 -9.94 10.36 -3.78
C GLU A 390 -9.88 11.63 -2.91
N PHE A 391 -9.51 11.47 -1.62
CA PHE A 391 -9.43 12.57 -0.67
C PHE A 391 -8.49 13.69 -1.15
N ARG A 392 -7.34 13.35 -1.71
CA ARG A 392 -6.37 14.34 -2.15
C ARG A 392 -6.82 15.19 -3.36
N TYR A 393 -7.67 14.65 -4.23
CA TYR A 393 -8.11 15.33 -5.45
C TYR A 393 -9.46 16.03 -5.31
N ARG A 394 -10.31 15.60 -4.39
CA ARG A 394 -11.46 16.40 -4.00
C ARG A 394 -10.99 17.53 -3.09
N THR A 395 -11.68 18.64 -3.02
CA THR A 395 -11.36 19.73 -2.09
C THR A 395 -11.91 19.38 -0.69
N PRO A 396 -11.17 18.66 0.17
CA PRO A 396 -11.71 18.20 1.45
C PRO A 396 -11.92 19.40 2.39
N ILE A 397 -13.05 19.38 3.09
CA ILE A 397 -13.37 20.36 4.13
C ILE A 397 -12.79 19.82 5.43
N ILE A 398 -11.81 20.53 5.98
CA ILE A 398 -11.09 20.15 7.21
C ILE A 398 -11.18 21.31 8.19
N TYR A 399 -11.50 20.99 9.44
CA TYR A 399 -11.57 21.96 10.54
C TYR A 399 -10.38 21.73 11.51
N PRO A 400 -9.97 22.76 12.28
CA PRO A 400 -8.83 22.66 13.21
C PRO A 400 -9.01 21.62 14.34
N ASP A 401 -10.25 21.23 14.64
CA ASP A 401 -10.62 20.22 15.64
C ASP A 401 -10.95 18.85 15.02
N ASP A 402 -10.66 18.66 13.72
CA ASP A 402 -10.70 17.35 13.08
C ASP A 402 -9.42 16.57 13.40
N ILE A 403 -9.58 15.27 13.63
CA ILE A 403 -8.49 14.31 13.73
C ILE A 403 -8.44 13.47 12.45
N ILE A 404 -7.31 13.42 11.81
CA ILE A 404 -7.07 12.55 10.66
C ILE A 404 -6.32 11.31 11.13
N ILE A 405 -6.77 10.13 10.74
CA ILE A 405 -6.09 8.86 11.02
C ILE A 405 -5.68 8.21 9.71
N ALA A 406 -4.39 8.11 9.46
CA ALA A 406 -3.86 7.36 8.32
C ALA A 406 -3.62 5.90 8.70
N ILE A 407 -4.12 4.96 7.92
CA ILE A 407 -3.88 3.53 8.13
C ILE A 407 -3.10 2.98 6.94
N SER A 408 -1.93 2.38 7.21
CA SER A 408 -1.10 1.74 6.17
C SER A 408 -0.26 0.61 6.75
N GLN A 409 -0.24 -0.54 6.08
CA GLN A 409 0.63 -1.65 6.47
C GLN A 409 2.10 -1.27 6.24
N SER A 410 2.47 -0.84 5.04
CA SER A 410 3.86 -0.49 4.70
C SER A 410 4.30 0.86 5.27
N GLY A 411 3.35 1.77 5.54
CA GLY A 411 3.64 3.16 5.87
C GLY A 411 4.25 3.97 4.71
N GLU A 412 4.21 3.42 3.48
CA GLU A 412 4.80 4.00 2.27
C GLU A 412 3.77 4.18 1.14
N THR A 413 2.48 3.99 1.41
CA THR A 413 1.42 4.14 0.40
C THR A 413 1.35 5.59 -0.07
N ALA A 414 1.63 5.83 -1.36
CA ALA A 414 1.77 7.19 -1.92
C ALA A 414 0.51 8.04 -1.72
N ASP A 415 -0.66 7.51 -2.08
CA ASP A 415 -1.93 8.23 -1.92
C ASP A 415 -2.20 8.61 -0.46
N THR A 416 -1.94 7.68 0.48
CA THR A 416 -2.12 7.94 1.90
C THR A 416 -1.14 9.01 2.40
N LEU A 417 0.12 8.94 1.96
CA LEU A 417 1.14 9.93 2.30
C LEU A 417 0.79 11.31 1.76
N ALA A 418 0.32 11.40 0.53
CA ALA A 418 -0.08 12.66 -0.08
C ALA A 418 -1.33 13.25 0.59
N ALA A 419 -2.33 12.41 0.90
CA ALA A 419 -3.55 12.82 1.58
C ALA A 419 -3.27 13.40 2.99
N ILE A 420 -2.35 12.80 3.77
CA ILE A 420 -1.99 13.34 5.09
C ILE A 420 -1.17 14.63 4.99
N LYS A 421 -0.31 14.79 3.98
CA LYS A 421 0.39 16.06 3.73
C LYS A 421 -0.61 17.19 3.45
N GLU A 422 -1.61 16.94 2.61
CA GLU A 422 -2.70 17.88 2.34
C GLU A 422 -3.49 18.24 3.61
N ALA A 423 -3.83 17.24 4.43
CA ALA A 423 -4.54 17.45 5.69
C ALA A 423 -3.72 18.29 6.69
N ARG A 424 -2.41 18.03 6.79
CA ARG A 424 -1.50 18.82 7.63
C ARG A 424 -1.40 20.28 7.19
N LEU A 425 -1.29 20.51 5.89
CA LEU A 425 -1.27 21.89 5.32
C LEU A 425 -2.53 22.67 5.67
N LYS A 426 -3.67 21.99 5.85
CA LYS A 426 -4.94 22.58 6.29
C LYS A 426 -5.07 22.68 7.82
N GLY A 427 -4.05 22.30 8.57
CA GLY A 427 -3.97 22.47 10.03
C GLY A 427 -4.62 21.35 10.86
N ALA A 428 -4.98 20.22 10.27
CA ALA A 428 -5.50 19.06 11.02
C ALA A 428 -4.42 18.37 11.86
N THR A 429 -4.82 17.77 12.98
CA THR A 429 -3.97 16.83 13.72
C THR A 429 -4.01 15.47 13.02
N VAL A 430 -2.86 14.97 12.58
CA VAL A 430 -2.75 13.70 11.83
C VAL A 430 -2.09 12.64 12.69
N LEU A 431 -2.73 11.46 12.76
CA LEU A 431 -2.26 10.27 13.46
C LEU A 431 -1.96 9.15 12.47
N GLY A 432 -0.99 8.28 12.79
CA GLY A 432 -0.65 7.11 11.99
C GLY A 432 -0.97 5.80 12.71
N ILE A 433 -1.62 4.86 12.01
CA ILE A 433 -1.66 3.44 12.37
C ILE A 433 -0.85 2.72 11.30
N VAL A 434 0.40 2.40 11.60
CA VAL A 434 1.34 1.82 10.64
C VAL A 434 2.02 0.58 11.20
N ASN A 435 2.54 -0.28 10.34
CA ASN A 435 3.24 -1.47 10.81
C ASN A 435 4.77 -1.29 10.79
N VAL A 436 5.29 -0.58 9.79
CA VAL A 436 6.74 -0.40 9.62
C VAL A 436 7.22 0.83 10.39
N VAL A 437 8.13 0.58 11.35
CA VAL A 437 8.79 1.64 12.13
C VAL A 437 9.64 2.51 11.19
N GLY A 438 9.71 3.81 11.44
CA GLY A 438 10.49 4.74 10.62
C GLY A 438 9.97 4.98 9.19
N SER A 439 8.80 4.44 8.82
CA SER A 439 8.20 4.65 7.50
C SER A 439 7.81 6.11 7.24
N SER A 440 7.62 6.47 5.97
CA SER A 440 7.30 7.85 5.57
C SER A 440 6.03 8.39 6.22
N ILE A 441 4.95 7.58 6.29
CA ILE A 441 3.72 7.97 6.98
C ILE A 441 3.97 8.15 8.49
N ALA A 442 4.76 7.25 9.12
CA ALA A 442 5.08 7.40 10.54
C ALA A 442 5.80 8.71 10.85
N ARG A 443 6.74 9.14 9.99
CA ARG A 443 7.46 10.41 10.14
C ARG A 443 6.62 11.66 9.83
N GLU A 444 5.65 11.53 8.93
CA GLU A 444 4.77 12.63 8.52
C GLU A 444 3.59 12.85 9.47
N THR A 445 3.32 11.97 10.41
CA THR A 445 2.24 12.11 11.38
C THR A 445 2.69 12.80 12.68
N HIS A 446 1.78 13.49 13.37
CA HIS A 446 2.07 14.17 14.65
C HIS A 446 2.24 13.17 15.80
N ALA A 447 1.58 12.01 15.69
CA ALA A 447 1.58 10.94 16.67
C ALA A 447 1.08 9.65 16.01
N GLY A 448 1.25 8.49 16.64
CA GLY A 448 0.77 7.26 16.04
C GLY A 448 0.90 6.02 16.90
N VAL A 449 0.43 4.91 16.35
CA VAL A 449 0.48 3.59 16.98
C VAL A 449 0.95 2.57 15.95
N TYR A 450 2.00 1.83 16.27
CA TYR A 450 2.45 0.70 15.45
C TYR A 450 1.58 -0.54 15.67
N SER A 451 1.26 -1.26 14.59
CA SER A 451 0.41 -2.46 14.67
C SER A 451 1.15 -3.71 15.15
N HIS A 452 2.48 -3.72 15.09
CA HIS A 452 3.34 -4.85 15.49
C HIS A 452 2.96 -6.20 14.86
N ALA A 453 2.51 -6.17 13.60
CA ALA A 453 2.21 -7.39 12.85
C ALA A 453 3.47 -8.12 12.37
N GLY A 454 4.66 -7.52 12.53
CA GLY A 454 5.89 -8.00 11.91
C GLY A 454 5.86 -7.89 10.38
N PRO A 455 6.88 -8.41 9.68
CA PRO A 455 6.92 -8.44 8.22
C PRO A 455 5.76 -9.26 7.64
N GLU A 456 5.09 -8.71 6.63
CA GLU A 456 4.05 -9.39 5.86
C GLU A 456 4.46 -9.44 4.40
N ILE A 457 4.81 -10.65 3.92
CA ILE A 457 5.44 -10.88 2.62
C ILE A 457 4.40 -11.21 1.54
N GLY A 458 3.36 -11.97 1.88
CA GLY A 458 2.25 -12.26 0.98
C GLY A 458 1.63 -10.96 0.46
N VAL A 459 1.44 -10.84 -0.86
CA VAL A 459 0.91 -9.60 -1.46
C VAL A 459 -0.48 -9.29 -0.92
N ALA A 460 -1.37 -10.28 -0.85
CA ALA A 460 -2.68 -10.13 -0.23
C ALA A 460 -2.54 -10.04 1.31
N SER A 461 -2.98 -8.93 1.88
CA SER A 461 -2.84 -8.67 3.33
C SER A 461 -3.75 -9.58 4.16
N THR A 462 -3.23 -10.12 5.26
CA THR A 462 -3.93 -11.00 6.20
C THR A 462 -3.74 -10.56 7.65
N LYS A 463 -2.57 -10.82 8.25
CA LYS A 463 -2.26 -10.48 9.63
C LYS A 463 -2.20 -8.96 9.89
N ALA A 464 -1.82 -8.16 8.91
CA ALA A 464 -1.84 -6.72 9.03
C ALA A 464 -3.28 -6.20 9.22
N PHE A 465 -4.28 -6.77 8.53
CA PHE A 465 -5.68 -6.41 8.71
C PHE A 465 -6.15 -6.64 10.15
N THR A 466 -5.94 -7.83 10.70
CA THR A 466 -6.37 -8.15 12.08
C THR A 466 -5.60 -7.34 13.12
N SER A 467 -4.30 -7.07 12.89
CA SER A 467 -3.52 -6.18 13.76
C SER A 467 -3.98 -4.73 13.70
N GLN A 468 -4.40 -4.22 12.52
CA GLN A 468 -5.03 -2.91 12.40
C GLN A 468 -6.36 -2.86 13.17
N LEU A 469 -7.18 -3.92 13.09
CA LEU A 469 -8.42 -4.03 13.88
C LEU A 469 -8.13 -4.07 15.39
N ALA A 470 -7.05 -4.71 15.83
CA ALA A 470 -6.61 -4.68 17.22
C ALA A 470 -6.31 -3.24 17.68
N VAL A 471 -5.51 -2.50 16.90
CA VAL A 471 -5.17 -1.10 17.23
C VAL A 471 -6.41 -0.20 17.20
N LEU A 472 -7.29 -0.37 16.21
CA LEU A 472 -8.55 0.38 16.11
C LEU A 472 -9.48 0.09 17.30
N SER A 473 -9.54 -1.18 17.77
CA SER A 473 -10.29 -1.55 18.96
C SER A 473 -9.73 -0.90 20.23
N LEU A 474 -8.39 -0.88 20.36
CA LEU A 474 -7.71 -0.18 21.46
C LEU A 474 -7.98 1.33 21.40
N LEU A 475 -7.90 1.95 20.21
CA LEU A 475 -8.16 3.37 20.03
C LEU A 475 -9.61 3.72 20.34
N ALA A 476 -10.57 2.92 19.88
CA ALA A 476 -12.00 3.10 20.16
C ALA A 476 -12.29 3.00 21.67
N LEU A 477 -11.68 2.03 22.36
CA LEU A 477 -11.79 1.90 23.82
C LEU A 477 -11.11 3.09 24.52
N HIS A 478 -9.93 3.52 24.08
CA HIS A 478 -9.21 4.68 24.64
C HIS A 478 -10.04 5.96 24.55
N LEU A 479 -10.57 6.27 23.36
CA LEU A 479 -11.45 7.43 23.14
C LEU A 479 -12.76 7.29 23.90
N GLY A 480 -13.33 6.09 23.94
CA GLY A 480 -14.54 5.80 24.72
C GLY A 480 -14.34 6.03 26.23
N ARG A 481 -13.21 5.60 26.78
CA ARG A 481 -12.84 5.82 28.20
C ARG A 481 -12.58 7.29 28.54
N MET A 482 -12.14 8.08 27.57
CA MET A 482 -12.04 9.52 27.75
C MET A 482 -13.41 10.20 27.86
N ASN A 483 -14.46 9.62 27.27
CA ASN A 483 -15.78 10.28 27.09
C ASN A 483 -16.94 9.56 27.80
N LYS A 484 -17.33 8.37 27.36
CA LYS A 484 -18.63 7.77 27.65
C LYS A 484 -18.57 6.37 28.29
N VAL A 485 -17.51 5.59 28.05
CA VAL A 485 -17.42 4.21 28.50
C VAL A 485 -17.03 4.16 29.99
N SER A 486 -17.84 3.49 30.79
CA SER A 486 -17.55 3.26 32.22
C SER A 486 -16.37 2.27 32.38
N SER A 487 -15.78 2.21 33.60
CA SER A 487 -14.73 1.22 33.91
C SER A 487 -15.24 -0.22 33.78
N ILE A 488 -16.49 -0.47 34.18
CA ILE A 488 -17.11 -1.81 34.10
C ILE A 488 -17.25 -2.25 32.65
N GLU A 489 -17.78 -1.39 31.76
CA GLU A 489 -17.91 -1.71 30.35
C GLU A 489 -16.54 -1.78 29.68
N GLY A 490 -15.60 -0.91 30.05
CA GLY A 490 -14.22 -0.97 29.58
C GLY A 490 -13.55 -2.30 29.95
N LYS A 491 -13.75 -2.80 31.17
CA LYS A 491 -13.23 -4.11 31.60
C LYS A 491 -13.82 -5.25 30.77
N ARG A 492 -15.13 -5.24 30.54
CA ARG A 492 -15.82 -6.23 29.70
C ARG A 492 -15.25 -6.26 28.27
N ILE A 493 -14.97 -5.08 27.68
CA ILE A 493 -14.38 -4.97 26.34
C ILE A 493 -12.93 -5.46 26.37
N ALA A 494 -12.15 -5.08 27.37
CA ALA A 494 -10.75 -5.47 27.50
C ALA A 494 -10.61 -7.00 27.67
N GLU A 495 -11.42 -7.63 28.51
CA GLU A 495 -11.46 -9.09 28.67
C GLU A 495 -11.84 -9.81 27.36
N ALA A 496 -12.80 -9.25 26.60
CA ALA A 496 -13.19 -9.79 25.31
C ALA A 496 -12.08 -9.66 24.26
N LEU A 497 -11.31 -8.56 24.27
CA LEU A 497 -10.14 -8.36 23.38
C LEU A 497 -9.01 -9.32 23.73
N ASP A 498 -8.71 -9.50 25.01
CA ASP A 498 -7.67 -10.43 25.49
C ASP A 498 -7.95 -11.88 25.10
N ALA A 499 -9.23 -12.25 24.96
CA ALA A 499 -9.66 -13.59 24.56
C ALA A 499 -9.61 -13.83 23.04
N ILE A 500 -9.42 -12.80 22.20
CA ILE A 500 -9.45 -12.95 20.73
C ILE A 500 -8.38 -13.90 20.19
N PRO A 501 -7.09 -13.85 20.63
CA PRO A 501 -6.06 -14.76 20.11
C PRO A 501 -6.44 -16.23 20.23
N SER A 502 -6.94 -16.67 21.38
CA SER A 502 -7.36 -18.07 21.59
C SER A 502 -8.55 -18.45 20.70
N LYS A 503 -9.48 -17.53 20.47
CA LYS A 503 -10.62 -17.73 19.57
C LYS A 503 -10.18 -17.85 18.10
N ILE A 504 -9.16 -17.11 17.69
CA ILE A 504 -8.54 -17.28 16.35
C ILE A 504 -7.92 -18.68 16.24
N GLU A 505 -7.18 -19.14 17.27
CA GLU A 505 -6.61 -20.49 17.31
C GLU A 505 -7.68 -21.60 17.16
N GLU A 506 -8.88 -21.39 17.72
CA GLU A 506 -10.01 -22.32 17.57
C GLU A 506 -10.55 -22.35 16.13
N ILE A 507 -10.64 -21.19 15.48
CA ILE A 507 -11.09 -21.11 14.08
C ILE A 507 -10.09 -21.80 13.15
N LEU A 508 -8.79 -21.61 13.37
CA LEU A 508 -7.73 -22.22 12.55
C LEU A 508 -7.78 -23.76 12.55
N LYS A 509 -8.31 -24.38 13.61
CA LYS A 509 -8.52 -25.85 13.68
C LYS A 509 -9.56 -26.36 12.67
N GLN A 510 -10.37 -25.47 12.09
CA GLN A 510 -11.40 -25.81 11.09
C GLN A 510 -10.85 -25.75 9.65
N GLU A 511 -9.54 -25.58 9.43
CA GLU A 511 -8.93 -25.44 8.10
C GLU A 511 -9.35 -26.57 7.14
N SER A 512 -9.39 -27.84 7.62
CA SER A 512 -9.78 -28.99 6.80
C SER A 512 -11.23 -28.88 6.30
N THR A 513 -12.16 -28.42 7.12
CA THR A 513 -13.56 -28.20 6.73
C THR A 513 -13.66 -27.06 5.71
N ILE A 514 -12.93 -25.96 5.94
CA ILE A 514 -12.90 -24.80 5.02
C ILE A 514 -12.32 -25.22 3.66
N LYS A 515 -11.29 -26.09 3.66
CA LYS A 515 -10.70 -26.64 2.45
C LYS A 515 -11.71 -27.49 1.67
N GLN A 516 -12.51 -28.33 2.33
CA GLN A 516 -13.57 -29.11 1.68
C GLN A 516 -14.60 -28.19 0.99
N ILE A 517 -14.99 -27.11 1.65
CA ILE A 517 -15.86 -26.09 1.03
C ILE A 517 -15.18 -25.46 -0.19
N ALA A 518 -13.89 -25.14 -0.08
CA ALA A 518 -13.14 -24.58 -1.20
C ALA A 518 -13.07 -25.52 -2.39
N GLU A 519 -12.95 -26.85 -2.18
CA GLU A 519 -12.97 -27.87 -3.23
C GLU A 519 -14.29 -27.88 -4.02
N GLU A 520 -15.44 -27.63 -3.37
CA GLU A 520 -16.75 -27.56 -4.04
C GLU A 520 -16.88 -26.32 -4.93
N TYR A 521 -16.27 -25.19 -4.52
CA TYR A 521 -16.50 -23.90 -5.19
C TYR A 521 -15.29 -23.38 -5.98
N GLN A 522 -14.20 -24.12 -6.13
CA GLN A 522 -12.99 -23.67 -6.82
C GLN A 522 -13.22 -23.25 -8.28
N ASP A 523 -14.21 -23.85 -8.95
CA ASP A 523 -14.53 -23.56 -10.35
C ASP A 523 -15.59 -22.47 -10.53
N ALA A 524 -16.10 -21.89 -9.44
CA ALA A 524 -17.05 -20.79 -9.51
C ALA A 524 -16.43 -19.58 -10.24
N ARG A 525 -17.24 -18.91 -11.05
CA ARG A 525 -16.80 -17.72 -11.80
C ARG A 525 -16.99 -16.43 -11.03
N ASN A 526 -17.99 -16.39 -10.18
CA ASN A 526 -18.39 -15.22 -9.41
C ASN A 526 -18.71 -15.61 -7.97
N PHE A 527 -18.53 -14.70 -7.04
CA PHE A 527 -18.95 -14.82 -5.64
C PHE A 527 -19.60 -13.51 -5.17
N LEU A 528 -20.62 -13.62 -4.34
CA LEU A 528 -21.11 -12.52 -3.54
C LEU A 528 -20.75 -12.72 -2.06
N TYR A 529 -20.33 -11.64 -1.41
CA TYR A 529 -20.07 -11.58 0.02
C TYR A 529 -21.03 -10.58 0.67
N LEU A 530 -21.77 -11.01 1.66
CA LEU A 530 -22.85 -10.22 2.25
C LEU A 530 -22.68 -10.13 3.78
N GLY A 531 -22.64 -8.91 4.29
CA GLY A 531 -22.56 -8.62 5.71
C GLY A 531 -23.46 -7.44 6.10
N ARG A 532 -23.66 -7.22 7.39
CA ARG A 532 -24.40 -6.07 7.92
C ARG A 532 -23.67 -5.46 9.12
N GLY A 533 -23.86 -4.14 9.34
CA GLY A 533 -23.21 -3.43 10.43
C GLY A 533 -21.71 -3.65 10.45
N TYR A 534 -21.15 -4.05 11.59
CA TYR A 534 -19.71 -4.34 11.76
C TYR A 534 -19.14 -5.33 10.74
N ASN A 535 -19.96 -6.25 10.22
CA ASN A 535 -19.56 -7.33 9.33
C ASN A 535 -19.69 -6.99 7.83
N PHE A 536 -20.25 -5.82 7.46
CA PHE A 536 -20.24 -5.37 6.07
C PHE A 536 -18.81 -5.12 5.55
N PRO A 537 -17.94 -4.38 6.26
CA PRO A 537 -16.56 -4.23 5.82
C PRO A 537 -15.78 -5.55 5.70
N VAL A 538 -16.12 -6.55 6.52
CA VAL A 538 -15.50 -7.88 6.43
C VAL A 538 -15.96 -8.64 5.19
N ALA A 539 -17.21 -8.44 4.74
CA ALA A 539 -17.68 -8.96 3.46
C ALA A 539 -16.89 -8.34 2.28
N LEU A 540 -16.60 -7.04 2.33
CA LEU A 540 -15.71 -6.39 1.35
C LEU A 540 -14.32 -6.99 1.36
N GLU A 541 -13.75 -7.20 2.55
CA GLU A 541 -12.40 -7.79 2.71
C GLU A 541 -12.32 -9.23 2.21
N GLY A 542 -13.32 -10.08 2.52
CA GLY A 542 -13.39 -11.45 2.02
C GLY A 542 -13.47 -11.51 0.50
N ALA A 543 -14.30 -10.64 -0.11
CA ALA A 543 -14.39 -10.51 -1.55
C ALA A 543 -13.07 -10.02 -2.17
N LEU A 544 -12.38 -9.07 -1.52
CA LEU A 544 -11.07 -8.58 -1.96
C LEU A 544 -10.04 -9.72 -1.93
N LYS A 545 -9.94 -10.48 -0.84
CA LYS A 545 -8.99 -11.61 -0.74
C LYS A 545 -9.23 -12.64 -1.85
N LEU A 546 -10.47 -13.02 -2.09
CA LEU A 546 -10.77 -14.01 -3.13
C LEU A 546 -10.37 -13.51 -4.53
N LYS A 547 -10.73 -12.27 -4.89
CA LYS A 547 -10.41 -11.74 -6.23
C LYS A 547 -8.91 -11.55 -6.45
N GLU A 548 -8.18 -11.12 -5.43
CA GLU A 548 -6.74 -10.86 -5.53
C GLU A 548 -5.93 -12.11 -5.88
N ILE A 549 -6.22 -13.23 -5.22
CA ILE A 549 -5.36 -14.42 -5.30
C ILE A 549 -5.90 -15.54 -6.19
N SER A 550 -7.22 -15.61 -6.41
CA SER A 550 -7.85 -16.66 -7.24
C SER A 550 -8.29 -16.19 -8.62
N TYR A 551 -8.34 -14.87 -8.84
CA TYR A 551 -8.87 -14.22 -10.05
C TYR A 551 -10.36 -14.50 -10.32
N ILE A 552 -11.10 -14.97 -9.31
CA ILE A 552 -12.56 -15.06 -9.36
C ILE A 552 -13.14 -13.67 -9.14
N HIS A 553 -14.12 -13.27 -9.93
CA HIS A 553 -14.83 -12.01 -9.69
C HIS A 553 -15.65 -12.13 -8.39
N ALA A 554 -15.32 -11.34 -7.39
CA ALA A 554 -15.97 -11.35 -6.10
C ALA A 554 -16.32 -9.93 -5.65
N GLU A 555 -17.54 -9.74 -5.13
CA GLU A 555 -18.00 -8.44 -4.65
C GLU A 555 -18.64 -8.56 -3.27
N GLY A 556 -18.40 -7.52 -2.44
CA GLY A 556 -18.99 -7.39 -1.12
C GLY A 556 -20.09 -6.32 -1.12
N TYR A 557 -21.21 -6.59 -0.45
CA TYR A 557 -22.32 -5.64 -0.30
C TYR A 557 -22.89 -5.66 1.12
N PRO A 558 -23.48 -4.54 1.57
CA PRO A 558 -24.40 -4.60 2.70
C PRO A 558 -25.55 -5.53 2.34
N ALA A 559 -25.85 -6.55 3.18
CA ALA A 559 -26.81 -7.59 2.79
C ALA A 559 -28.21 -7.04 2.44
N ALA A 560 -28.62 -5.90 3.00
CA ALA A 560 -29.86 -5.26 2.63
C ALA A 560 -29.86 -4.69 1.20
N GLU A 561 -28.71 -4.15 0.77
CA GLU A 561 -28.53 -3.53 -0.55
C GLU A 561 -28.53 -4.56 -1.70
N MET A 562 -28.39 -5.83 -1.37
CA MET A 562 -28.54 -6.92 -2.35
C MET A 562 -29.85 -6.77 -3.17
N LYS A 563 -30.93 -6.31 -2.54
CA LYS A 563 -32.25 -6.14 -3.16
C LYS A 563 -32.29 -5.05 -4.24
N HIS A 564 -31.34 -4.12 -4.20
CA HIS A 564 -31.31 -2.94 -5.08
C HIS A 564 -30.42 -3.15 -6.32
N GLY A 565 -30.21 -4.40 -6.73
CA GLY A 565 -29.48 -4.74 -7.96
C GLY A 565 -28.80 -6.12 -7.89
N PRO A 566 -27.85 -6.34 -6.97
CA PRO A 566 -27.02 -7.57 -6.93
C PRO A 566 -27.79 -8.88 -6.89
N ILE A 567 -29.00 -8.91 -6.32
CA ILE A 567 -29.87 -10.09 -6.28
C ILE A 567 -30.22 -10.63 -7.67
N ALA A 568 -30.16 -9.80 -8.71
CA ALA A 568 -30.39 -10.20 -10.09
C ALA A 568 -29.32 -11.18 -10.60
N LEU A 569 -28.13 -11.22 -9.98
CA LEU A 569 -27.03 -12.10 -10.33
C LEU A 569 -27.13 -13.47 -9.65
N VAL A 570 -28.02 -13.64 -8.66
CA VAL A 570 -28.12 -14.86 -7.86
C VAL A 570 -28.83 -15.96 -8.66
N ASP A 571 -28.12 -17.04 -8.90
CA ASP A 571 -28.59 -18.29 -9.49
C ASP A 571 -27.98 -19.51 -8.78
N GLU A 572 -28.21 -20.69 -9.30
CA GLU A 572 -27.71 -21.95 -8.74
C GLU A 572 -26.19 -22.17 -8.85
N ASN A 573 -25.50 -21.35 -9.67
CA ASN A 573 -24.05 -21.42 -9.90
C ASN A 573 -23.27 -20.34 -9.16
N MET A 574 -23.97 -19.43 -8.46
CA MET A 574 -23.34 -18.32 -7.77
C MET A 574 -23.31 -18.57 -6.26
N PRO A 575 -22.13 -18.88 -5.70
CA PRO A 575 -21.94 -18.95 -4.25
C PRO A 575 -22.12 -17.59 -3.61
N VAL A 576 -22.84 -17.57 -2.48
CA VAL A 576 -23.06 -16.36 -1.68
C VAL A 576 -22.57 -16.61 -0.26
N VAL A 577 -21.56 -15.88 0.15
CA VAL A 577 -21.01 -15.93 1.51
C VAL A 577 -21.75 -14.91 2.38
N PHE A 578 -22.33 -15.37 3.47
CA PHE A 578 -22.97 -14.52 4.48
C PHE A 578 -22.18 -14.52 5.78
N ILE A 579 -21.96 -13.34 6.35
CA ILE A 579 -21.48 -13.22 7.72
C ILE A 579 -22.70 -13.03 8.60
N ALA A 580 -23.12 -14.11 9.25
CA ALA A 580 -24.37 -14.26 9.99
C ALA A 580 -24.13 -14.50 11.49
N THR A 581 -23.46 -13.55 12.14
CA THR A 581 -23.17 -13.62 13.58
C THR A 581 -24.39 -13.30 14.44
N LYS A 582 -24.51 -13.93 15.61
CA LYS A 582 -25.59 -13.65 16.56
C LYS A 582 -25.44 -12.28 17.21
N ASP A 583 -26.17 -11.31 16.68
CA ASP A 583 -26.27 -9.94 17.17
C ASP A 583 -27.71 -9.40 17.01
N ASP A 584 -27.93 -8.12 17.29
CA ASP A 584 -29.25 -7.46 17.24
C ASP A 584 -29.87 -7.43 15.82
N ILE A 585 -29.07 -7.69 14.77
CA ILE A 585 -29.52 -7.67 13.36
C ILE A 585 -29.55 -9.07 12.74
N TYR A 586 -29.29 -10.12 13.50
CA TYR A 586 -29.22 -11.51 13.04
C TYR A 586 -30.47 -11.94 12.24
N ASP A 587 -31.68 -11.71 12.75
CA ASP A 587 -32.93 -12.08 12.06
C ASP A 587 -33.08 -11.43 10.68
N LYS A 588 -32.51 -10.23 10.50
CA LYS A 588 -32.48 -9.54 9.21
C LYS A 588 -31.51 -10.21 8.24
N VAL A 589 -30.39 -10.73 8.75
CA VAL A 589 -29.44 -11.51 7.94
C VAL A 589 -30.08 -12.83 7.51
N ILE A 590 -30.75 -13.54 8.41
CA ILE A 590 -31.49 -14.78 8.09
C ILE A 590 -32.54 -14.52 7.00
N SER A 591 -33.29 -13.42 7.07
CA SER A 591 -34.24 -13.06 6.03
C SER A 591 -33.55 -12.84 4.66
N ASN A 592 -32.38 -12.22 4.64
CA ASN A 592 -31.62 -12.05 3.39
C ASN A 592 -31.08 -13.39 2.86
N ILE A 593 -30.67 -14.31 3.72
CA ILE A 593 -30.28 -15.68 3.33
C ILE A 593 -31.45 -16.42 2.67
N GLN A 594 -32.66 -16.33 3.26
CA GLN A 594 -33.87 -16.95 2.68
C GLN A 594 -34.21 -16.40 1.29
N GLU A 595 -33.98 -15.10 1.05
CA GLU A 595 -34.18 -14.47 -0.26
C GLU A 595 -33.20 -15.01 -1.34
N VAL A 596 -31.96 -15.26 -0.97
CA VAL A 596 -30.95 -15.89 -1.85
C VAL A 596 -31.35 -17.34 -2.15
N ARG A 597 -31.73 -18.11 -1.13
CA ARG A 597 -32.18 -19.50 -1.30
C ARG A 597 -33.43 -19.65 -2.16
N ALA A 598 -34.37 -18.71 -2.04
CA ALA A 598 -35.57 -18.70 -2.90
C ALA A 598 -35.22 -18.58 -4.40
N ARG A 599 -34.00 -18.13 -4.72
CA ARG A 599 -33.45 -18.06 -6.08
C ARG A 599 -32.43 -19.15 -6.39
N LYS A 600 -32.42 -20.20 -5.55
CA LYS A 600 -31.49 -21.35 -5.64
C LYS A 600 -30.02 -21.02 -5.40
N GLY A 601 -29.69 -19.83 -4.91
CA GLY A 601 -28.31 -19.45 -4.58
C GLY A 601 -27.72 -20.38 -3.52
N LYS A 602 -26.44 -20.69 -3.66
CA LYS A 602 -25.66 -21.53 -2.75
C LYS A 602 -25.10 -20.68 -1.62
N VAL A 603 -25.48 -20.98 -0.39
CA VAL A 603 -25.14 -20.17 0.78
C VAL A 603 -24.03 -20.82 1.60
N ILE A 604 -22.93 -20.07 1.80
CA ILE A 604 -21.88 -20.37 2.77
C ILE A 604 -22.02 -19.36 3.92
N ALA A 605 -22.28 -19.83 5.13
CA ALA A 605 -22.48 -18.94 6.29
C ALA A 605 -21.30 -18.98 7.24
N ILE A 606 -20.79 -17.80 7.61
CA ILE A 606 -19.92 -17.62 8.78
C ILE A 606 -20.83 -17.30 9.96
N ALA A 607 -20.97 -18.21 10.91
CA ALA A 607 -21.96 -18.10 11.97
C ALA A 607 -21.35 -18.23 13.36
N THR A 608 -22.05 -17.74 14.38
CA THR A 608 -21.62 -17.90 15.77
C THR A 608 -21.82 -19.34 16.22
N GLU A 609 -20.86 -19.92 16.91
CA GLU A 609 -20.92 -21.26 17.49
C GLU A 609 -22.19 -21.49 18.30
N GLY A 610 -22.80 -22.68 18.14
CA GLY A 610 -24.06 -23.04 18.77
C GLY A 610 -25.31 -22.45 18.11
N ASP A 611 -25.19 -21.88 16.92
CA ASP A 611 -26.34 -21.45 16.12
C ASP A 611 -26.87 -22.59 15.25
N THR A 612 -27.91 -23.26 15.72
CA THR A 612 -28.57 -24.36 15.00
C THR A 612 -29.56 -23.90 13.92
N ASN A 613 -30.03 -22.64 13.98
CA ASN A 613 -30.98 -22.12 12.99
C ASN A 613 -30.32 -21.96 11.61
N ILE A 614 -29.05 -21.55 11.58
CA ILE A 614 -28.32 -21.28 10.35
C ILE A 614 -28.15 -22.55 9.49
N GLU A 615 -28.03 -23.73 10.12
CA GLU A 615 -27.88 -25.02 9.42
C GLU A 615 -29.07 -25.34 8.52
N SER A 616 -30.27 -24.88 8.90
CA SER A 616 -31.49 -25.09 8.13
C SER A 616 -31.57 -24.23 6.86
N VAL A 617 -30.80 -23.12 6.82
CA VAL A 617 -30.87 -22.10 5.78
C VAL A 617 -29.56 -21.91 4.98
N ALA A 618 -28.45 -22.55 5.36
CA ALA A 618 -27.18 -22.50 4.65
C ALA A 618 -26.86 -23.87 4.02
N ASN A 619 -26.04 -23.88 2.96
CA ASN A 619 -25.48 -25.11 2.38
C ASN A 619 -24.26 -25.55 3.19
N HIS A 620 -23.44 -24.60 3.60
CA HIS A 620 -22.27 -24.81 4.45
C HIS A 620 -22.24 -23.79 5.55
N VAL A 621 -21.77 -24.19 6.72
CA VAL A 621 -21.59 -23.30 7.88
C VAL A 621 -20.16 -23.44 8.38
N ILE A 622 -19.51 -22.31 8.61
CA ILE A 622 -18.22 -22.22 9.29
C ILE A 622 -18.47 -21.45 10.59
N TYR A 623 -18.17 -22.08 11.71
CA TYR A 623 -18.46 -21.50 13.01
C TYR A 623 -17.30 -20.65 13.53
N ILE A 624 -17.63 -19.51 14.15
CA ILE A 624 -16.70 -18.69 14.91
C ILE A 624 -17.14 -18.63 16.38
N PRO A 625 -16.20 -18.61 17.35
CA PRO A 625 -16.52 -18.49 18.75
C PRO A 625 -17.28 -17.20 19.06
N ASN A 626 -18.18 -17.26 20.04
CA ASN A 626 -18.95 -16.09 20.46
C ASN A 626 -18.05 -14.99 21.06
N THR A 627 -18.32 -13.74 20.71
CA THR A 627 -17.63 -12.55 21.25
C THR A 627 -18.56 -11.33 21.21
N LEU A 628 -18.05 -10.16 21.62
CA LEU A 628 -18.82 -8.91 21.49
C LEU A 628 -19.07 -8.59 20.01
N PRO A 629 -20.25 -8.10 19.63
CA PRO A 629 -20.57 -7.81 18.22
C PRO A 629 -19.53 -6.94 17.51
N MET A 630 -18.95 -5.96 18.19
CA MET A 630 -17.92 -5.10 17.62
C MET A 630 -16.59 -5.82 17.34
N LEU A 631 -16.35 -6.99 17.94
CA LEU A 631 -15.13 -7.80 17.75
C LEU A 631 -15.33 -8.97 16.77
N THR A 632 -16.57 -9.23 16.33
CA THR A 632 -16.85 -10.29 15.35
C THR A 632 -16.11 -10.09 14.01
N PRO A 633 -15.85 -8.86 13.53
CA PRO A 633 -15.05 -8.63 12.32
C PRO A 633 -13.69 -9.30 12.34
N ILE A 634 -13.02 -9.33 13.50
CA ILE A 634 -11.70 -9.93 13.67
C ILE A 634 -11.78 -11.45 13.46
N LEU A 635 -12.77 -12.10 14.06
CA LEU A 635 -12.93 -13.54 13.98
C LEU A 635 -13.47 -13.98 12.59
N ALA A 636 -14.41 -13.23 12.02
CA ALA A 636 -15.03 -13.56 10.75
C ALA A 636 -14.05 -13.43 9.56
N ALA A 637 -13.01 -12.62 9.67
CA ALA A 637 -11.98 -12.47 8.64
C ALA A 637 -11.17 -13.76 8.43
N ILE A 638 -10.91 -14.52 9.50
CA ILE A 638 -10.02 -15.69 9.47
C ILE A 638 -10.54 -16.79 8.50
N PRO A 639 -11.79 -17.27 8.63
CA PRO A 639 -12.30 -18.29 7.72
C PRO A 639 -12.42 -17.79 6.28
N LEU A 640 -12.64 -16.49 6.05
CA LEU A 640 -12.70 -15.92 4.71
C LEU A 640 -11.32 -15.89 4.05
N GLN A 641 -10.26 -15.60 4.81
CA GLN A 641 -8.87 -15.68 4.34
C GLN A 641 -8.49 -17.11 3.99
N LEU A 642 -8.82 -18.10 4.82
CA LEU A 642 -8.58 -19.52 4.56
C LEU A 642 -9.36 -20.02 3.33
N LEU A 643 -10.63 -19.63 3.19
CA LEU A 643 -11.45 -20.00 2.03
C LEU A 643 -10.84 -19.47 0.72
N ALA A 644 -10.47 -18.20 0.70
CA ALA A 644 -9.82 -17.58 -0.45
C ALA A 644 -8.47 -18.26 -0.77
N TYR A 645 -7.65 -18.54 0.24
CA TYR A 645 -6.37 -19.23 0.10
C TYR A 645 -6.52 -20.61 -0.52
N HIS A 646 -7.41 -21.46 0.01
CA HIS A 646 -7.60 -22.82 -0.50
C HIS A 646 -8.18 -22.83 -1.92
N ILE A 647 -9.15 -21.96 -2.22
CA ILE A 647 -9.68 -21.83 -3.59
C ILE A 647 -8.54 -21.46 -4.56
N ALA A 648 -7.69 -20.51 -4.21
CA ALA A 648 -6.59 -20.06 -5.07
C ALA A 648 -5.53 -21.16 -5.28
N VAL A 649 -5.17 -21.89 -4.23
CA VAL A 649 -4.22 -23.02 -4.31
C VAL A 649 -4.77 -24.14 -5.19
N LEU A 650 -6.04 -24.51 -5.03
CA LEU A 650 -6.71 -25.53 -5.84
C LEU A 650 -6.78 -25.15 -7.32
N ARG A 651 -6.89 -23.86 -7.62
CA ARG A 651 -6.83 -23.30 -8.98
C ARG A 651 -5.41 -23.19 -9.55
N GLY A 652 -4.37 -23.55 -8.78
CA GLY A 652 -2.97 -23.44 -9.19
C GLY A 652 -2.45 -22.00 -9.28
N CYS A 653 -3.08 -21.07 -8.57
CA CYS A 653 -2.65 -19.67 -8.53
C CYS A 653 -1.44 -19.47 -7.59
N ASP A 654 -0.58 -18.50 -7.88
CA ASP A 654 0.48 -18.07 -6.98
C ASP A 654 -0.14 -17.13 -5.92
N VAL A 655 -0.37 -17.64 -4.71
CA VAL A 655 -1.06 -16.91 -3.64
C VAL A 655 -0.18 -15.87 -2.96
N ASP A 656 1.15 -16.06 -2.97
CA ASP A 656 2.10 -15.12 -2.39
C ASP A 656 2.38 -13.94 -3.32
N LYS A 657 2.39 -14.22 -4.64
CA LYS A 657 2.70 -13.23 -5.69
C LYS A 657 1.66 -13.32 -6.83
N PRO A 658 0.42 -12.91 -6.58
CA PRO A 658 -0.62 -12.92 -7.60
C PRO A 658 -0.27 -11.93 -8.73
N ARG A 659 -0.67 -12.29 -9.96
CA ARG A 659 -0.39 -11.45 -11.13
C ARG A 659 -0.99 -10.06 -10.99
N ASN A 660 -0.31 -9.05 -11.54
CA ASN A 660 -0.75 -7.66 -11.60
C ASN A 660 -0.95 -6.99 -10.22
N LEU A 661 -0.39 -7.56 -9.15
CA LEU A 661 -0.45 -6.98 -7.80
C LEU A 661 0.95 -6.91 -7.18
N ALA A 662 1.19 -5.86 -6.44
CA ALA A 662 2.36 -5.68 -5.59
C ALA A 662 1.93 -5.44 -4.13
N LYS A 663 2.82 -5.76 -3.18
CA LYS A 663 2.53 -5.64 -1.74
C LYS A 663 2.21 -4.22 -1.30
N SER A 664 2.83 -3.23 -1.93
CA SER A 664 2.69 -1.83 -1.53
C SER A 664 2.79 -0.92 -2.76
N VAL A 665 1.97 0.13 -2.80
CA VAL A 665 1.90 1.13 -3.87
C VAL A 665 2.55 2.41 -3.34
N THR A 666 3.79 2.71 -3.79
CA THR A 666 4.60 3.82 -3.26
C THR A 666 4.75 5.00 -4.19
N VAL A 667 4.15 4.94 -5.35
CA VAL A 667 4.12 6.03 -6.35
C VAL A 667 2.71 6.09 -6.96
N GLU A 668 2.32 7.24 -7.47
CA GLU A 668 1.05 7.44 -8.20
C GLU A 668 1.12 7.00 -9.66
#